data_4fe99d9ee6d7d111ecbaccf0b1f046a0
#
_entry.id   4fe99d9ee6d7d111ecbaccf0b1f046a0
#
_cell.length_a   1.000
_cell.length_b   1.000
_cell.length_c   1.000
_cell.angle_alpha   90.00
_cell.angle_beta   90.00
_cell.angle_gamma   90.00
#
_symmetry.space_group_name_H-M   'P 1'
#
loop_
_entity.id
_entity.type
_entity.pdbx_description
1 polymer ?
#
loop_
_entity_poly.entity_id
_entity_poly.type
_entity_poly.pdbx_seq_one_letter_code
_entity_poly.pdbx_strand_id
1 'polypeptide(L)'
;MAVRKKSGGSDGSKKAAPRKRATTGKTVSAPRKRATPQAAAEELVHVGGDVVPTVPVEAEVLVPQPDAVLSEAGPILTDADVETGFSPNVETGFSPSDDGGLKPALHATRPETLLSDWDIHLFNEGTHHKLWEKLGNHAVPGGVMFGVWAPNADRVSVIGDFNGWNADANPLHLRGASGIWEGFIPDLPKGSTYKYRIVSQFNNYSVDKADPFAVHHETPPATASKVWDLEYDWNDEEWMRTRKARNAYDAPMSIYEVHLGSWLRTDDNQPYSYRDIAQPLADYVKKMNFTHIELMPVQEHPFYGSWGYQGTGYFAPTSRFGTPQDFKYLIDLLHQNGIGVILDWVPSHFPTDEHGLGYFDGTHLFEHSDPRKGFQPDWGSLVFNYGRNEVRAFLLSSALYWLDEYHIDGLRVDAVASMLYLDYSRKHGEWVPNEFGGRENIEAIAFLRRLNEDVYKVHPDVQVIAEESTAWPMVSRPTYVGGLGFGMKWDMGWMHDTLNYFQKDPVHRKFHHNGLTFRMMYAFTENFVLPLSHDEVVHGKGSLLGKMRGDEWQRFANLRLLYAHMYANPGKKLLFMGADIGQYREWNHDAGLDWHLLEYPFHAGVNRWLEDLNKAYRDIPAMHELDMSPEGFEWIDCCDTENSIVSMTRHAKTEGASDVVVVMNYTPLERHNYQIGVPRNGHWREVLNSDATLYGGSGQGNMGGVDASPIPLHGRRWSVTLTLPPLGAVFLMNEAPEE
;
A
#
# COMPACT_ATOMS: atom_id res chain seq x y z
N MET A 1 45.31 -44.09 13.83
CA MET A 1 46.48 -44.58 13.09
C MET A 1 46.75 -43.53 12.04
N ALA A 2 47.69 -42.65 12.25
CA ALA A 2 49.14 -42.76 11.98
C ALA A 2 49.35 -42.92 10.49
N VAL A 3 50.16 -42.19 9.68
CA VAL A 3 51.36 -41.44 9.98
C VAL A 3 51.79 -40.77 8.63
N ARG A 4 52.18 -39.49 8.64
CA ARG A 4 53.44 -38.85 8.16
C ARG A 4 53.85 -39.09 6.68
N LYS A 5 54.48 -38.19 6.00
CA LYS A 5 55.36 -37.01 6.15
C LYS A 5 56.02 -36.70 4.82
N LYS A 6 56.28 -35.45 4.57
CA LYS A 6 57.51 -34.68 4.18
C LYS A 6 57.85 -34.71 2.68
N SER A 7 58.45 -33.74 2.06
CA SER A 7 59.22 -32.51 2.33
C SER A 7 59.74 -31.97 1.01
N GLY A 8 59.95 -30.82 0.73
CA GLY A 8 60.97 -29.82 0.79
C GLY A 8 61.31 -29.39 -0.61
N GLY A 9 61.73 -28.23 -0.98
CA GLY A 9 62.40 -27.15 -0.39
C GLY A 9 63.00 -26.30 -1.53
N SER A 10 63.06 -25.00 -1.29
CA SER A 10 64.12 -24.02 -1.57
C SER A 10 64.52 -23.74 -3.04
N ASP A 11 64.82 -22.57 -3.51
CA ASP A 11 65.58 -21.38 -3.13
C ASP A 11 65.60 -20.52 -4.42
N GLY A 12 65.60 -19.26 -4.57
CA GLY A 12 66.28 -18.18 -3.99
C GLY A 12 66.61 -17.09 -5.01
N SER A 13 66.59 -15.86 -4.56
CA SER A 13 67.41 -14.70 -4.95
C SER A 13 67.07 -13.84 -6.18
N LYS A 14 66.65 -12.63 -5.97
CA LYS A 14 67.32 -11.31 -5.78
C LYS A 14 67.66 -10.50 -7.08
N LYS A 15 67.24 -9.21 -6.95
CA LYS A 15 67.90 -7.95 -7.46
C LYS A 15 67.63 -7.55 -8.91
N ALA A 16 67.38 -6.31 -9.35
CA ALA A 16 67.47 -4.95 -8.83
C ALA A 16 66.98 -4.02 -9.96
N ALA A 17 66.47 -2.86 -9.65
CA ALA A 17 66.24 -1.74 -10.58
C ALA A 17 67.60 -1.08 -10.99
N PRO A 18 67.71 -0.21 -12.04
CA PRO A 18 67.16 1.16 -11.99
C PRO A 18 66.91 1.95 -13.34
N ARG A 19 66.20 3.09 -13.15
CA ARG A 19 66.37 4.43 -13.79
C ARG A 19 66.02 4.74 -15.24
N LYS A 20 65.02 5.64 -15.33
CA LYS A 20 64.86 6.92 -16.08
C LYS A 20 65.32 7.05 -17.54
N ARG A 21 64.43 7.45 -18.42
CA ARG A 21 64.44 8.75 -19.14
C ARG A 21 63.13 9.05 -19.87
N ALA A 22 62.76 10.32 -19.88
CA ALA A 22 61.61 10.94 -20.51
C ALA A 22 61.79 11.11 -22.02
N THR A 23 60.67 11.12 -22.78
CA THR A 23 60.36 12.17 -23.79
C THR A 23 58.94 12.02 -24.35
N THR A 24 58.16 13.10 -24.23
CA THR A 24 57.22 13.75 -25.15
C THR A 24 56.23 12.92 -26.01
N GLY A 25 54.94 13.01 -25.65
CA GLY A 25 53.91 13.67 -26.42
C GLY A 25 53.22 12.89 -27.55
N LYS A 26 51.95 12.55 -27.31
CA LYS A 26 50.81 12.85 -28.19
C LYS A 26 49.51 12.35 -27.57
N THR A 27 48.57 13.27 -27.39
CA THR A 27 47.18 13.05 -26.97
C THR A 27 46.42 12.14 -27.93
N VAL A 28 45.84 11.06 -27.38
CA VAL A 28 44.70 10.34 -27.97
C VAL A 28 43.68 10.14 -26.85
N SER A 29 42.49 10.64 -27.06
CA SER A 29 41.35 10.58 -26.16
C SER A 29 40.88 9.14 -25.91
N ALA A 30 40.80 8.75 -24.65
CA ALA A 30 40.16 7.51 -24.21
C ALA A 30 38.67 7.75 -23.85
N PRO A 31 37.80 6.73 -23.97
CA PRO A 31 36.37 6.92 -23.81
C PRO A 31 35.97 7.10 -22.34
N ARG A 32 35.00 7.98 -22.13
CA ARG A 32 34.40 8.26 -20.84
C ARG A 32 33.73 6.99 -20.22
N LYS A 33 34.19 6.59 -19.07
CA LYS A 33 33.50 5.63 -18.20
C LYS A 33 32.23 6.30 -17.70
N ARG A 34 31.09 5.61 -17.80
CA ARG A 34 29.83 5.96 -17.12
C ARG A 34 30.08 5.98 -15.62
N ALA A 35 29.70 7.08 -14.99
CA ALA A 35 29.66 7.23 -13.54
C ALA A 35 28.46 6.46 -12.99
N THR A 36 28.67 5.70 -11.94
CA THR A 36 27.64 5.12 -11.09
C THR A 36 26.91 6.21 -10.31
N PRO A 37 25.62 6.07 -9.99
CA PRO A 37 24.83 7.07 -9.26
C PRO A 37 25.08 6.99 -7.74
N GLN A 38 26.22 7.45 -7.30
CA GLN A 38 26.57 7.45 -5.87
C GLN A 38 27.12 8.79 -5.36
N ALA A 39 26.92 9.88 -6.10
CA ALA A 39 27.48 11.18 -5.79
C ALA A 39 26.46 12.34 -5.77
N ALA A 40 25.21 12.09 -5.43
CA ALA A 40 24.17 13.15 -5.35
C ALA A 40 23.50 13.27 -3.96
N ALA A 41 24.04 12.67 -2.90
CA ALA A 41 23.43 12.67 -1.58
C ALA A 41 24.21 13.48 -0.51
N GLU A 42 25.20 14.29 -0.86
CA GLU A 42 26.03 15.00 0.12
C GLU A 42 26.08 16.54 -0.08
N GLU A 43 24.99 17.21 -0.40
CA GLU A 43 24.99 18.68 -0.40
C GLU A 43 23.65 19.29 0.00
N LEU A 44 23.13 18.99 1.19
CA LEU A 44 22.05 19.74 1.82
C LEU A 44 22.15 19.70 3.35
N VAL A 45 23.24 20.20 3.91
CA VAL A 45 23.30 20.66 5.31
C VAL A 45 24.22 21.87 5.36
N HIS A 46 23.64 23.02 5.53
CA HIS A 46 24.06 24.28 6.16
C HIS A 46 23.58 25.49 5.40
N VAL A 47 22.46 26.07 5.80
CA VAL A 47 22.31 27.53 5.83
C VAL A 47 21.69 27.87 7.17
N GLY A 48 22.49 28.49 8.00
CA GLY A 48 22.11 29.12 9.27
C GLY A 48 21.32 30.40 9.05
N GLY A 49 20.66 30.80 10.12
CA GLY A 49 19.64 31.81 10.22
C GLY A 49 19.90 33.16 9.58
N ASP A 50 18.78 33.76 9.20
CA ASP A 50 18.59 35.20 9.30
C ASP A 50 17.11 35.51 9.57
N VAL A 51 16.93 36.46 10.47
CA VAL A 51 15.69 36.94 11.03
C VAL A 51 14.94 37.72 9.95
N VAL A 52 13.69 37.36 9.65
CA VAL A 52 12.79 38.18 8.80
C VAL A 52 11.75 38.84 9.71
N PRO A 53 11.53 40.13 9.62
CA PRO A 53 10.59 40.85 10.49
C PRO A 53 9.14 40.56 10.11
N THR A 54 8.33 40.37 11.14
CA THR A 54 6.89 40.27 11.07
C THR A 54 6.24 41.58 10.59
N VAL A 55 5.48 41.50 9.50
CA VAL A 55 4.50 42.50 9.12
C VAL A 55 3.11 41.87 9.28
N PRO A 56 2.18 42.50 10.00
CA PRO A 56 0.82 41.99 10.10
C PRO A 56 0.06 42.27 8.82
N VAL A 57 -0.47 41.27 8.17
CA VAL A 57 -1.47 41.41 7.10
C VAL A 57 -2.82 41.04 7.70
N GLU A 58 -3.61 42.07 7.98
CA GLU A 58 -5.06 41.92 8.15
C GLU A 58 -5.65 41.57 6.78
N ALA A 59 -6.15 40.35 6.64
CA ALA A 59 -6.96 39.94 5.52
C ALA A 59 -8.42 39.94 5.97
N GLU A 60 -9.18 40.95 5.54
CA GLU A 60 -10.63 40.95 5.56
C GLU A 60 -11.14 39.81 4.66
N VAL A 61 -11.81 38.84 5.31
CA VAL A 61 -12.54 37.79 4.62
C VAL A 61 -13.90 38.34 4.21
N LEU A 62 -14.03 38.69 2.94
CA LEU A 62 -15.32 38.96 2.30
C LEU A 62 -16.08 37.64 2.12
N VAL A 63 -17.08 37.40 2.96
CA VAL A 63 -18.07 36.37 2.79
C VAL A 63 -19.17 36.90 1.88
N PRO A 64 -19.46 36.27 0.72
CA PRO A 64 -20.65 36.62 -0.04
C PRO A 64 -21.88 36.08 0.64
N GLN A 65 -22.83 36.95 0.92
CA GLN A 65 -24.19 36.54 1.34
C GLN A 65 -24.98 35.99 0.17
N PRO A 66 -25.78 34.94 0.32
CA PRO A 66 -26.65 34.46 -0.74
C PRO A 66 -27.94 35.29 -0.79
N ASP A 67 -28.17 35.94 -1.91
CA ASP A 67 -29.46 36.55 -2.22
C ASP A 67 -30.52 35.44 -2.46
N ALA A 68 -31.64 35.64 -1.76
CA ALA A 68 -32.81 34.80 -1.83
C ALA A 68 -33.55 34.98 -3.17
N VAL A 69 -33.76 33.87 -3.88
CA VAL A 69 -34.83 33.76 -4.87
C VAL A 69 -35.75 32.60 -4.45
N LEU A 70 -36.89 32.98 -3.93
CA LEU A 70 -38.05 32.10 -3.72
C LEU A 70 -38.71 31.84 -5.08
N SER A 71 -38.91 30.58 -5.47
CA SER A 71 -40.03 30.19 -6.30
C SER A 71 -40.42 28.71 -6.07
N GLU A 72 -41.59 28.57 -5.48
CA GLU A 72 -42.64 27.57 -5.64
C GLU A 72 -42.26 26.07 -5.63
N ALA A 73 -42.57 25.46 -4.48
CA ALA A 73 -42.63 24.01 -4.29
C ALA A 73 -43.93 23.44 -4.90
N GLY A 74 -43.80 22.49 -5.81
CA GLY A 74 -44.86 21.58 -6.17
C GLY A 74 -44.88 20.35 -5.22
N PRO A 75 -45.99 19.64 -5.05
CA PRO A 75 -46.19 18.75 -3.93
C PRO A 75 -45.48 17.41 -4.03
N ILE A 76 -44.96 16.98 -2.88
CA ILE A 76 -44.39 15.67 -2.59
C ILE A 76 -45.55 14.65 -2.66
N LEU A 77 -45.44 13.66 -3.52
CA LEU A 77 -46.28 12.45 -3.51
C LEU A 77 -45.65 11.42 -2.57
N THR A 78 -46.37 11.06 -1.53
CA THR A 78 -46.09 9.98 -0.61
C THR A 78 -46.46 8.63 -1.22
N ASP A 79 -45.66 7.61 -0.88
CA ASP A 79 -45.90 6.20 -1.16
C ASP A 79 -47.30 5.74 -0.68
N ALA A 80 -48.13 5.27 -1.57
CA ALA A 80 -49.08 4.18 -1.42
C ALA A 80 -49.74 3.85 -2.76
N ASP A 81 -49.92 2.55 -3.03
CA ASP A 81 -50.77 1.94 -4.03
C ASP A 81 -50.18 1.74 -5.47
N VAL A 82 -49.43 0.67 -5.62
CA VAL A 82 -49.49 -0.15 -6.82
C VAL A 82 -49.53 -1.64 -6.38
N GLU A 83 -50.76 -2.15 -6.33
CA GLU A 83 -51.04 -3.59 -6.29
C GLU A 83 -50.65 -4.25 -7.60
N THR A 84 -49.80 -5.27 -7.48
CA THR A 84 -49.40 -6.15 -8.57
C THR A 84 -50.43 -7.26 -8.75
N GLY A 85 -51.12 -7.24 -9.87
CA GLY A 85 -51.88 -8.40 -10.37
C GLY A 85 -51.10 -9.10 -11.47
N PHE A 86 -50.49 -10.25 -11.16
CA PHE A 86 -50.27 -11.31 -12.15
C PHE A 86 -50.25 -12.67 -11.42
N SER A 87 -51.31 -13.43 -11.64
CA SER A 87 -51.40 -14.86 -11.30
C SER A 87 -50.78 -15.70 -12.41
N PRO A 88 -50.07 -16.76 -12.09
CA PRO A 88 -49.71 -17.80 -13.03
C PRO A 88 -50.66 -18.99 -12.86
N ASN A 89 -51.43 -19.32 -13.89
CA ASN A 89 -52.03 -20.65 -14.05
C ASN A 89 -52.10 -20.98 -15.51
N VAL A 90 -51.23 -21.86 -15.97
CA VAL A 90 -51.53 -22.79 -17.07
C VAL A 90 -50.87 -24.11 -16.73
N GLU A 91 -51.63 -25.05 -16.22
CA GLU A 91 -51.33 -26.47 -16.27
C GLU A 91 -51.50 -26.96 -17.71
N THR A 92 -50.47 -27.57 -18.26
CA THR A 92 -50.65 -28.55 -19.33
C THR A 92 -49.72 -29.73 -19.09
N GLY A 93 -50.34 -30.84 -18.75
CA GLY A 93 -49.69 -32.14 -18.67
C GLY A 93 -49.18 -32.61 -20.03
N PHE A 94 -47.98 -33.17 -20.03
CA PHE A 94 -47.50 -34.11 -21.05
C PHE A 94 -46.81 -35.29 -20.39
N SER A 95 -47.33 -36.46 -20.69
CA SER A 95 -46.72 -37.75 -20.39
C SER A 95 -45.43 -37.97 -21.18
N PRO A 96 -44.45 -38.72 -20.63
CA PRO A 96 -43.21 -38.98 -21.33
C PRO A 96 -43.38 -40.11 -22.34
N SER A 97 -43.04 -39.83 -23.60
CA SER A 97 -42.69 -40.87 -24.56
C SER A 97 -41.17 -40.92 -24.68
N ASP A 98 -40.64 -42.09 -24.33
CA ASP A 98 -39.26 -42.53 -24.63
C ASP A 98 -39.02 -42.43 -26.14
N ASP A 99 -38.08 -41.59 -26.53
CA ASP A 99 -37.33 -41.74 -27.78
C ASP A 99 -35.90 -41.24 -27.51
N GLY A 100 -34.97 -42.19 -27.47
CA GLY A 100 -33.54 -41.98 -27.29
C GLY A 100 -32.90 -41.27 -28.49
N GLY A 101 -33.11 -39.95 -28.59
CA GLY A 101 -32.37 -39.07 -29.48
C GLY A 101 -31.37 -38.24 -28.69
N LEU A 102 -30.07 -38.48 -28.85
CA LEU A 102 -29.01 -37.59 -28.46
C LEU A 102 -29.33 -36.17 -28.93
N LYS A 103 -29.69 -35.28 -28.00
CA LYS A 103 -29.74 -33.84 -28.31
C LYS A 103 -28.34 -33.45 -28.78
N PRO A 104 -28.17 -32.81 -29.94
CA PRO A 104 -26.89 -32.28 -30.34
C PRO A 104 -26.48 -31.26 -29.27
N ALA A 105 -25.30 -31.44 -28.72
CA ALA A 105 -24.66 -30.43 -27.90
C ALA A 105 -24.72 -29.11 -28.71
N LEU A 106 -25.30 -28.09 -28.11
CA LEU A 106 -25.26 -26.72 -28.68
C LEU A 106 -23.76 -26.41 -28.82
N HIS A 107 -23.25 -26.52 -30.08
CA HIS A 107 -21.93 -25.98 -30.39
C HIS A 107 -22.01 -24.48 -30.13
N ALA A 108 -21.42 -24.04 -29.04
CA ALA A 108 -21.22 -22.60 -28.80
C ALA A 108 -20.48 -22.04 -30.02
N THR A 109 -21.11 -21.14 -30.74
CA THR A 109 -20.49 -20.48 -31.91
C THR A 109 -19.47 -19.48 -31.38
N ARG A 110 -18.28 -19.47 -31.98
CA ARG A 110 -17.25 -18.48 -31.69
C ARG A 110 -17.81 -17.06 -31.89
N PRO A 111 -17.61 -16.11 -30.95
CA PRO A 111 -17.97 -14.71 -31.18
C PRO A 111 -17.13 -14.10 -32.30
N GLU A 112 -17.67 -13.19 -33.08
CA GLU A 112 -16.92 -12.43 -34.10
C GLU A 112 -16.05 -11.34 -33.43
N THR A 113 -16.52 -10.81 -32.32
CA THR A 113 -15.83 -9.79 -31.49
C THR A 113 -16.20 -9.97 -30.02
N LEU A 114 -15.34 -9.56 -29.13
CA LEU A 114 -15.62 -9.50 -27.68
C LEU A 114 -16.16 -8.13 -27.24
N LEU A 115 -15.99 -7.10 -28.09
CA LEU A 115 -16.44 -5.74 -27.79
C LEU A 115 -17.77 -5.43 -28.51
N SER A 116 -18.80 -5.12 -27.75
CA SER A 116 -19.99 -4.48 -28.27
C SER A 116 -19.74 -3.01 -28.62
N ASP A 117 -20.65 -2.39 -29.40
CA ASP A 117 -20.56 -0.94 -29.65
C ASP A 117 -20.74 -0.13 -28.36
N TRP A 118 -21.42 -0.69 -27.35
CA TRP A 118 -21.54 -0.10 -26.01
C TRP A 118 -20.21 -0.15 -25.23
N ASP A 119 -19.47 -1.26 -25.30
CA ASP A 119 -18.15 -1.35 -24.70
C ASP A 119 -17.19 -0.30 -25.30
N ILE A 120 -17.23 -0.12 -26.62
CA ILE A 120 -16.43 0.90 -27.32
C ILE A 120 -16.83 2.32 -26.87
N HIS A 121 -18.14 2.58 -26.73
CA HIS A 121 -18.64 3.87 -26.23
C HIS A 121 -18.10 4.16 -24.83
N LEU A 122 -18.26 3.24 -23.88
CA LEU A 122 -17.76 3.38 -22.51
C LEU A 122 -16.24 3.53 -22.46
N PHE A 123 -15.51 2.83 -23.31
CA PHE A 123 -14.05 2.96 -23.41
C PHE A 123 -13.65 4.37 -23.84
N ASN A 124 -14.29 4.92 -24.87
CA ASN A 124 -14.02 6.26 -25.37
C ASN A 124 -14.45 7.36 -24.39
N GLU A 125 -15.44 7.11 -23.54
CA GLU A 125 -15.82 8.02 -22.45
C GLU A 125 -14.89 7.94 -21.23
N GLY A 126 -14.08 6.87 -21.10
CA GLY A 126 -13.25 6.63 -19.93
C GLY A 126 -14.02 6.07 -18.74
N THR A 127 -15.13 5.35 -18.99
CA THR A 127 -16.04 4.81 -17.97
C THR A 127 -16.21 3.30 -18.04
N HIS A 128 -15.43 2.61 -18.87
CA HIS A 128 -15.44 1.15 -18.94
C HIS A 128 -14.70 0.56 -17.75
N HIS A 129 -15.38 -0.26 -16.95
CA HIS A 129 -14.86 -0.81 -15.69
C HIS A 129 -14.25 -2.22 -15.81
N LYS A 130 -14.54 -2.94 -16.92
CA LYS A 130 -14.19 -4.36 -17.12
C LYS A 130 -13.49 -4.61 -18.45
N LEU A 131 -12.47 -3.79 -18.74
CA LEU A 131 -11.72 -3.93 -19.99
C LEU A 131 -10.96 -5.25 -20.08
N TRP A 132 -10.57 -5.85 -18.94
CA TRP A 132 -9.90 -7.16 -18.90
C TRP A 132 -10.76 -8.31 -19.42
N GLU A 133 -12.09 -8.16 -19.45
CA GLU A 133 -13.01 -9.13 -20.05
C GLU A 133 -13.11 -8.98 -21.59
N LYS A 134 -12.53 -7.93 -22.16
CA LYS A 134 -12.72 -7.48 -23.55
C LYS A 134 -11.41 -7.38 -24.33
N LEU A 135 -10.38 -6.84 -23.71
CA LEU A 135 -9.04 -6.65 -24.30
C LEU A 135 -8.07 -7.67 -23.69
N GLY A 136 -6.96 -7.89 -24.37
CA GLY A 136 -6.03 -8.96 -24.02
C GLY A 136 -6.30 -10.25 -24.80
N ASN A 137 -6.05 -11.40 -24.18
CA ASN A 137 -6.29 -12.72 -24.74
C ASN A 137 -7.44 -13.44 -24.03
N HIS A 138 -8.35 -14.03 -24.79
CA HIS A 138 -9.53 -14.73 -24.28
C HIS A 138 -9.73 -16.06 -24.96
N ALA A 139 -9.75 -17.15 -24.18
CA ALA A 139 -10.10 -18.46 -24.68
C ALA A 139 -11.57 -18.49 -25.10
N VAL A 140 -11.82 -18.90 -26.34
CA VAL A 140 -13.16 -19.04 -26.92
C VAL A 140 -13.25 -20.38 -27.62
N PRO A 141 -14.47 -20.86 -28.00
CA PRO A 141 -14.57 -22.11 -28.72
C PRO A 141 -13.69 -22.15 -29.98
N GLY A 142 -12.76 -23.09 -30.02
CA GLY A 142 -11.85 -23.36 -31.14
C GLY A 142 -10.55 -22.54 -31.17
N GLY A 143 -10.25 -21.74 -30.15
CA GLY A 143 -8.98 -21.00 -30.07
C GLY A 143 -8.99 -19.81 -29.13
N VAL A 144 -8.28 -18.75 -29.47
CA VAL A 144 -8.10 -17.55 -28.65
C VAL A 144 -8.40 -16.30 -29.46
N MET A 145 -9.22 -15.41 -28.88
CA MET A 145 -9.41 -14.04 -29.35
C MET A 145 -8.36 -13.12 -28.71
N PHE A 146 -7.86 -12.17 -29.49
CA PHE A 146 -6.93 -11.13 -29.05
C PHE A 146 -7.50 -9.76 -29.31
N GLY A 147 -7.27 -8.83 -28.39
CA GLY A 147 -7.69 -7.43 -28.53
C GLY A 147 -6.66 -6.47 -27.91
N VAL A 148 -6.26 -5.43 -28.66
CA VAL A 148 -5.30 -4.41 -28.17
C VAL A 148 -5.66 -3.04 -28.72
N TRP A 149 -5.47 -2.01 -27.88
CA TRP A 149 -5.68 -0.61 -28.27
C TRP A 149 -4.38 0.00 -28.79
N ALA A 150 -4.35 0.34 -30.07
CA ALA A 150 -3.21 0.96 -30.75
C ALA A 150 -3.71 1.86 -31.90
N PRO A 151 -4.32 3.03 -31.58
CA PRO A 151 -5.02 3.87 -32.56
C PRO A 151 -4.11 4.48 -33.65
N ASN A 152 -2.82 4.56 -33.41
CA ASN A 152 -1.85 5.12 -34.33
C ASN A 152 -1.03 4.04 -35.06
N ALA A 153 -1.42 2.77 -34.93
CA ALA A 153 -0.81 1.68 -35.68
C ALA A 153 -1.33 1.64 -37.14
N ASP A 154 -0.45 1.34 -38.07
CA ASP A 154 -0.74 0.95 -39.46
C ASP A 154 -1.09 -0.53 -39.54
N ARG A 155 -0.38 -1.36 -38.77
CA ARG A 155 -0.59 -2.81 -38.66
C ARG A 155 -0.28 -3.30 -37.24
N VAL A 156 -1.06 -4.27 -36.81
CA VAL A 156 -0.83 -5.01 -35.56
C VAL A 156 -0.91 -6.51 -35.86
N SER A 157 0.01 -7.28 -35.32
CA SER A 157 0.04 -8.74 -35.46
C SER A 157 0.36 -9.39 -34.12
N VAL A 158 -0.18 -10.58 -33.86
CA VAL A 158 0.21 -11.41 -32.73
C VAL A 158 1.40 -12.29 -33.16
N ILE A 159 2.51 -12.14 -32.48
CA ILE A 159 3.72 -12.94 -32.70
C ILE A 159 4.01 -13.78 -31.45
N GLY A 160 4.53 -14.99 -31.62
CA GLY A 160 4.82 -15.88 -30.51
C GLY A 160 5.49 -17.18 -30.95
N ASP A 161 5.73 -18.06 -29.99
CA ASP A 161 6.36 -19.36 -30.24
C ASP A 161 5.60 -20.19 -31.27
N PHE A 162 4.27 -20.13 -31.23
CA PHE A 162 3.36 -20.90 -32.08
C PHE A 162 3.45 -20.53 -33.57
N ASN A 163 3.99 -19.37 -33.92
CA ASN A 163 4.16 -18.93 -35.31
C ASN A 163 5.63 -18.55 -35.64
N GLY A 164 6.58 -18.92 -34.76
CA GLY A 164 7.99 -18.61 -34.90
C GLY A 164 8.30 -17.11 -34.89
N TRP A 165 7.50 -16.32 -34.13
CA TRP A 165 7.61 -14.86 -34.00
C TRP A 165 7.46 -14.11 -35.35
N ASN A 166 6.70 -14.70 -36.29
CA ASN A 166 6.47 -14.16 -37.62
C ASN A 166 5.38 -13.10 -37.62
N ALA A 167 5.73 -11.86 -37.93
CA ALA A 167 4.83 -10.71 -37.95
C ALA A 167 3.71 -10.80 -39.03
N ASP A 168 3.88 -11.61 -40.07
CA ASP A 168 2.92 -11.73 -41.16
C ASP A 168 1.93 -12.88 -40.95
N ALA A 169 2.10 -13.72 -39.92
CA ALA A 169 1.33 -14.95 -39.73
C ALA A 169 -0.07 -14.71 -39.14
N ASN A 170 -0.21 -13.82 -38.18
CA ASN A 170 -1.44 -13.61 -37.43
C ASN A 170 -1.77 -12.10 -37.31
N PRO A 171 -2.14 -11.43 -38.42
CA PRO A 171 -2.52 -10.03 -38.39
C PRO A 171 -3.87 -9.85 -37.67
N LEU A 172 -3.98 -8.76 -36.90
CA LEU A 172 -5.22 -8.27 -36.31
C LEU A 172 -5.91 -7.27 -37.24
N HIS A 173 -7.22 -7.05 -37.02
CA HIS A 173 -8.04 -6.17 -37.81
C HIS A 173 -8.57 -5.03 -36.94
N LEU A 174 -8.57 -3.81 -37.50
CA LEU A 174 -9.06 -2.62 -36.80
C LEU A 174 -10.59 -2.69 -36.64
N ARG A 175 -11.07 -2.52 -35.41
CA ARG A 175 -12.51 -2.49 -35.05
C ARG A 175 -13.10 -1.10 -35.32
N GLY A 176 -13.52 -0.85 -36.54
CA GLY A 176 -14.08 0.45 -36.96
C GLY A 176 -13.11 1.60 -36.73
N ALA A 177 -13.56 2.68 -36.07
CA ALA A 177 -12.77 3.85 -35.74
C ALA A 177 -12.27 3.87 -34.26
N SER A 178 -12.40 2.74 -33.56
CA SER A 178 -12.09 2.67 -32.10
C SER A 178 -10.59 2.73 -31.77
N GLY A 179 -9.72 2.46 -32.73
CA GLY A 179 -8.30 2.24 -32.49
C GLY A 179 -7.97 0.88 -31.84
N ILE A 180 -8.99 0.02 -31.67
CA ILE A 180 -8.82 -1.34 -31.13
C ILE A 180 -8.61 -2.31 -32.28
N TRP A 181 -7.63 -3.18 -32.15
CA TRP A 181 -7.28 -4.24 -33.09
C TRP A 181 -7.67 -5.59 -32.50
N GLU A 182 -8.43 -6.39 -33.24
CA GLU A 182 -8.93 -7.70 -32.84
C GLU A 182 -8.57 -8.79 -33.85
N GLY A 183 -8.42 -10.03 -33.36
CA GLY A 183 -8.25 -11.19 -34.22
C GLY A 183 -8.37 -12.50 -33.46
N PHE A 184 -8.55 -13.59 -34.22
CA PHE A 184 -8.69 -14.93 -33.68
C PHE A 184 -7.57 -15.84 -34.18
N ILE A 185 -7.00 -16.63 -33.27
CA ILE A 185 -6.01 -17.65 -33.58
C ILE A 185 -6.58 -19.02 -33.18
N PRO A 186 -6.76 -19.94 -34.15
CA PRO A 186 -7.32 -21.26 -33.87
C PRO A 186 -6.32 -22.14 -33.12
N ASP A 187 -6.86 -23.05 -32.30
CA ASP A 187 -6.14 -24.13 -31.61
C ASP A 187 -4.92 -23.71 -30.80
N LEU A 188 -4.89 -22.45 -30.32
CA LEU A 188 -3.81 -21.92 -29.52
C LEU A 188 -3.91 -22.40 -28.06
N PRO A 189 -2.93 -23.16 -27.53
CA PRO A 189 -3.02 -23.71 -26.19
C PRO A 189 -2.73 -22.66 -25.10
N LYS A 190 -3.30 -22.91 -23.90
CA LYS A 190 -2.92 -22.20 -22.67
C LYS A 190 -1.42 -22.34 -22.41
N GLY A 191 -0.77 -21.25 -22.01
CA GLY A 191 0.68 -21.18 -21.76
C GLY A 191 1.51 -20.73 -22.96
N SER A 192 0.93 -20.61 -24.17
CA SER A 192 1.61 -20.07 -25.33
C SER A 192 2.12 -18.64 -25.05
N THR A 193 3.37 -18.36 -25.43
CA THR A 193 3.97 -17.02 -25.27
C THR A 193 3.67 -16.16 -26.50
N TYR A 194 3.39 -14.88 -26.28
CA TYR A 194 3.09 -13.94 -27.35
C TYR A 194 3.46 -12.49 -27.04
N LYS A 195 3.56 -11.69 -28.08
CA LYS A 195 3.61 -10.22 -28.07
C LYS A 195 2.77 -9.66 -29.19
N TYR A 196 2.50 -8.36 -29.14
CA TYR A 196 1.99 -7.61 -30.27
C TYR A 196 3.16 -6.97 -31.04
N ARG A 197 3.35 -7.31 -32.32
CA ARG A 197 4.16 -6.54 -33.26
C ARG A 197 3.31 -5.39 -33.73
N ILE A 198 3.68 -4.16 -33.37
CA ILE A 198 3.00 -2.92 -33.76
C ILE A 198 3.87 -2.19 -34.77
N VAL A 199 3.31 -1.85 -35.93
CA VAL A 199 3.90 -0.97 -36.93
C VAL A 199 3.12 0.33 -36.92
N SER A 200 3.77 1.42 -36.56
CA SER A 200 3.14 2.73 -36.45
C SER A 200 2.92 3.38 -37.82
N GLN A 201 1.89 4.20 -37.92
CA GLN A 201 1.70 5.10 -39.08
C GLN A 201 2.80 6.17 -39.20
N PHE A 202 3.59 6.36 -38.14
CA PHE A 202 4.60 7.42 -38.05
C PHE A 202 6.03 6.86 -38.11
N ASN A 203 6.88 7.46 -38.93
CA ASN A 203 8.33 7.25 -38.96
C ASN A 203 8.80 5.80 -39.21
N ASN A 204 7.95 4.91 -39.74
CA ASN A 204 8.22 3.48 -39.88
C ASN A 204 8.61 2.81 -38.53
N TYR A 205 8.17 3.37 -37.41
CA TYR A 205 8.43 2.78 -36.10
C TYR A 205 7.77 1.42 -36.00
N SER A 206 8.51 0.44 -35.49
CA SER A 206 8.00 -0.92 -35.26
C SER A 206 8.55 -1.45 -33.98
N VAL A 207 7.71 -2.08 -33.16
CA VAL A 207 8.05 -2.52 -31.80
C VAL A 207 7.28 -3.78 -31.42
N ASP A 208 7.87 -4.59 -30.52
CA ASP A 208 7.23 -5.77 -29.94
C ASP A 208 6.81 -5.44 -28.50
N LYS A 209 5.52 -5.29 -28.28
CA LYS A 209 4.92 -4.93 -27.00
C LYS A 209 4.35 -6.16 -26.28
N ALA A 210 4.56 -6.24 -24.98
CA ALA A 210 3.75 -7.09 -24.13
C ALA A 210 2.28 -6.62 -24.16
N ASP A 211 1.37 -7.51 -23.87
CA ASP A 211 -0.05 -7.18 -23.84
C ASP A 211 -0.38 -6.40 -22.56
N PRO A 212 -0.90 -5.18 -22.63
CA PRO A 212 -1.27 -4.38 -21.47
C PRO A 212 -2.35 -5.01 -20.58
N PHE A 213 -3.17 -5.91 -21.14
CA PHE A 213 -4.26 -6.60 -20.43
C PHE A 213 -3.94 -8.08 -20.15
N ALA A 214 -2.72 -8.54 -20.39
CA ALA A 214 -2.36 -9.92 -20.08
C ALA A 214 -2.47 -10.18 -18.58
N VAL A 215 -3.07 -11.30 -18.23
CA VAL A 215 -3.25 -11.76 -16.86
C VAL A 215 -2.07 -12.61 -16.35
N HIS A 216 -1.13 -12.96 -17.25
CA HIS A 216 0.09 -13.70 -16.93
C HIS A 216 1.20 -13.40 -17.94
N HIS A 217 2.43 -13.35 -17.46
CA HIS A 217 3.64 -13.08 -18.25
C HIS A 217 4.69 -14.17 -18.06
N GLU A 218 5.72 -14.15 -18.93
CA GLU A 218 6.94 -14.89 -18.68
C GLU A 218 7.66 -14.32 -17.45
N THR A 219 8.42 -15.18 -16.79
CA THR A 219 9.26 -14.73 -15.67
C THR A 219 10.44 -13.90 -16.21
N PRO A 220 10.65 -12.69 -15.69
CA PRO A 220 11.80 -11.87 -16.08
C PRO A 220 13.16 -12.62 -15.95
N PRO A 221 14.11 -12.40 -16.85
CA PRO A 221 14.18 -11.28 -17.80
C PRO A 221 13.41 -11.47 -19.11
N ALA A 222 12.70 -12.57 -19.32
CA ALA A 222 11.79 -12.72 -20.46
C ALA A 222 10.63 -11.71 -20.34
N THR A 223 10.02 -11.31 -21.47
CA THR A 223 9.13 -10.16 -21.52
C THR A 223 7.86 -10.40 -22.32
N ALA A 224 7.56 -11.65 -22.69
CA ALA A 224 6.34 -11.96 -23.42
C ALA A 224 5.17 -12.19 -22.46
N SER A 225 3.97 -11.92 -22.95
CA SER A 225 2.72 -12.30 -22.31
C SER A 225 2.41 -13.78 -22.57
N LYS A 226 1.59 -14.37 -21.72
CA LYS A 226 1.12 -15.76 -21.89
C LYS A 226 -0.38 -15.81 -22.11
N VAL A 227 -0.81 -16.70 -22.99
CA VAL A 227 -2.22 -17.07 -23.09
C VAL A 227 -2.62 -17.78 -21.79
N TRP A 228 -3.53 -17.19 -21.05
CA TRP A 228 -3.90 -17.68 -19.72
C TRP A 228 -5.36 -17.38 -19.41
N ASP A 229 -5.94 -18.08 -18.42
CA ASP A 229 -7.27 -17.86 -17.86
C ASP A 229 -7.20 -17.55 -16.37
N LEU A 230 -8.32 -17.14 -15.79
CA LEU A 230 -8.45 -16.78 -14.38
C LEU A 230 -9.34 -17.73 -13.58
N GLU A 231 -9.71 -18.88 -14.16
CA GLU A 231 -10.59 -19.86 -13.50
C GLU A 231 -10.00 -20.31 -12.16
N TYR A 232 -10.78 -20.19 -11.08
CA TYR A 232 -10.42 -20.57 -9.73
C TYR A 232 -11.67 -20.82 -8.88
N ASP A 233 -11.68 -21.88 -8.09
CA ASP A 233 -12.77 -22.21 -7.16
C ASP A 233 -12.44 -21.60 -5.80
N TRP A 234 -13.11 -20.50 -5.43
CA TRP A 234 -12.93 -19.81 -4.17
C TRP A 234 -13.56 -20.56 -3.00
N ASN A 235 -12.97 -20.45 -1.80
CA ASN A 235 -13.47 -21.02 -0.55
C ASN A 235 -13.55 -19.95 0.56
N ASP A 236 -13.73 -18.69 0.20
CA ASP A 236 -13.70 -17.52 1.08
C ASP A 236 -15.09 -16.88 1.28
N GLU A 237 -16.20 -17.57 1.01
CA GLU A 237 -17.56 -17.01 1.08
C GLU A 237 -17.89 -16.40 2.46
N GLU A 238 -17.40 -17.02 3.55
CA GLU A 238 -17.62 -16.47 4.91
C GLU A 238 -16.88 -15.15 5.11
N TRP A 239 -15.68 -15.03 4.57
CA TRP A 239 -14.95 -13.76 4.56
C TRP A 239 -15.70 -12.70 3.78
N MET A 240 -16.06 -12.97 2.52
CA MET A 240 -16.75 -12.05 1.63
C MET A 240 -18.09 -11.57 2.22
N ARG A 241 -18.80 -12.46 2.92
CA ARG A 241 -20.05 -12.12 3.63
C ARG A 241 -19.83 -11.17 4.81
N THR A 242 -18.68 -11.23 5.48
CA THR A 242 -18.38 -10.44 6.70
C THR A 242 -17.42 -9.27 6.44
N ARG A 243 -16.84 -9.17 5.24
CA ARG A 243 -15.82 -8.18 4.84
C ARG A 243 -16.20 -6.74 5.20
N LYS A 244 -17.44 -6.34 4.93
CA LYS A 244 -17.93 -4.99 5.24
C LYS A 244 -17.76 -4.61 6.72
N ALA A 245 -18.08 -5.53 7.62
CA ALA A 245 -17.95 -5.29 9.05
C ALA A 245 -16.49 -5.25 9.51
N ARG A 246 -15.62 -6.02 8.85
CA ARG A 246 -14.18 -6.09 9.15
C ARG A 246 -13.41 -4.87 8.66
N ASN A 247 -13.85 -4.27 7.55
CA ASN A 247 -13.27 -3.06 6.94
C ASN A 247 -13.93 -1.76 7.43
N ALA A 248 -14.88 -1.82 8.37
CA ALA A 248 -15.55 -0.63 8.89
C ALA A 248 -14.58 0.28 9.67
N TYR A 249 -14.86 1.59 9.72
CA TYR A 249 -14.02 2.55 10.44
C TYR A 249 -13.95 2.30 11.95
N ASP A 250 -14.97 1.68 12.53
CA ASP A 250 -15.03 1.29 13.94
C ASP A 250 -14.50 -0.13 14.20
N ALA A 251 -14.11 -0.89 13.17
CA ALA A 251 -13.43 -2.17 13.33
C ALA A 251 -11.93 -1.99 13.63
N PRO A 252 -11.31 -2.92 14.36
CA PRO A 252 -9.85 -2.92 14.52
C PRO A 252 -9.18 -3.22 13.18
N MET A 253 -8.22 -2.38 12.78
CA MET A 253 -7.40 -2.59 11.58
C MET A 253 -5.93 -2.40 11.95
N SER A 254 -5.22 -3.50 12.10
CA SER A 254 -3.78 -3.60 12.30
C SER A 254 -3.20 -4.33 11.09
N ILE A 255 -2.37 -3.63 10.33
CA ILE A 255 -1.89 -4.04 9.00
C ILE A 255 -0.43 -4.46 9.11
N TYR A 256 -0.11 -5.62 8.57
CA TYR A 256 1.26 -6.11 8.40
C TYR A 256 1.68 -5.95 6.95
N GLU A 257 2.57 -5.00 6.66
CA GLU A 257 3.08 -4.71 5.32
C GLU A 257 4.17 -5.71 4.95
N VAL A 258 4.02 -6.37 3.79
CA VAL A 258 4.83 -7.54 3.39
C VAL A 258 5.34 -7.42 1.96
N HIS A 259 6.65 -7.60 1.77
CA HIS A 259 7.26 -7.92 0.48
C HIS A 259 7.44 -9.44 0.36
N LEU A 260 6.60 -10.10 -0.43
CA LEU A 260 6.55 -11.57 -0.53
C LEU A 260 7.90 -12.21 -0.84
N GLY A 261 8.69 -11.59 -1.71
CA GLY A 261 9.97 -12.13 -2.17
C GLY A 261 11.11 -12.09 -1.13
N SER A 262 10.90 -11.48 0.05
CA SER A 262 11.93 -11.35 1.10
C SER A 262 11.40 -11.56 2.52
N TRP A 263 10.12 -11.87 2.70
CA TRP A 263 9.58 -12.22 4.03
C TRP A 263 10.17 -13.53 4.54
N LEU A 264 10.19 -14.55 3.67
CA LEU A 264 10.80 -15.83 3.93
C LEU A 264 11.53 -16.30 2.66
N ARG A 265 12.71 -16.89 2.81
CA ARG A 265 13.50 -17.47 1.71
C ARG A 265 14.00 -18.86 2.09
N THR A 266 14.25 -19.66 1.06
CA THR A 266 14.83 -21.00 1.21
C THR A 266 16.30 -20.91 1.64
N ASP A 267 16.91 -22.04 2.05
CA ASP A 267 18.30 -22.11 2.49
C ASP A 267 19.30 -21.65 1.39
N ASP A 268 18.93 -21.80 0.11
CA ASP A 268 19.70 -21.32 -1.05
C ASP A 268 19.29 -19.90 -1.49
N ASN A 269 18.59 -19.18 -0.60
CA ASN A 269 18.18 -17.79 -0.78
C ASN A 269 17.24 -17.55 -1.97
N GLN A 270 16.39 -18.52 -2.31
CA GLN A 270 15.33 -18.31 -3.30
C GLN A 270 14.04 -17.86 -2.64
N PRO A 271 13.22 -17.01 -3.29
CA PRO A 271 11.89 -16.68 -2.80
C PRO A 271 10.97 -17.91 -2.82
N TYR A 272 10.06 -17.99 -1.89
CA TYR A 272 8.98 -18.99 -1.91
C TYR A 272 7.95 -18.66 -3.00
N SER A 273 7.27 -19.71 -3.51
CA SER A 273 6.11 -19.52 -4.37
C SER A 273 4.92 -18.97 -3.56
N TYR A 274 3.89 -18.43 -4.26
CA TYR A 274 2.64 -18.01 -3.64
C TYR A 274 2.00 -19.10 -2.79
N ARG A 275 2.05 -20.37 -3.26
CA ARG A 275 1.49 -21.51 -2.53
C ARG A 275 2.31 -21.88 -1.31
N ASP A 276 3.63 -21.89 -1.45
CA ASP A 276 4.51 -22.33 -0.37
C ASP A 276 4.58 -21.34 0.79
N ILE A 277 4.46 -20.02 0.49
CA ILE A 277 4.46 -18.97 1.50
C ILE A 277 3.09 -18.83 2.21
N ALA A 278 1.99 -19.25 1.59
CA ALA A 278 0.64 -18.97 2.04
C ALA A 278 0.38 -19.43 3.48
N GLN A 279 0.63 -20.70 3.80
CA GLN A 279 0.37 -21.22 5.15
C GLN A 279 1.30 -20.64 6.20
N PRO A 280 2.64 -20.58 6.01
CA PRO A 280 3.55 -19.92 6.95
C PRO A 280 3.18 -18.45 7.24
N LEU A 281 2.79 -17.69 6.22
CA LEU A 281 2.40 -16.29 6.37
C LEU A 281 1.08 -16.16 7.15
N ALA A 282 0.07 -16.97 6.80
CA ALA A 282 -1.22 -16.96 7.49
C ALA A 282 -1.06 -17.34 8.98
N ASP A 283 -0.29 -18.38 9.29
CA ASP A 283 -0.04 -18.82 10.66
C ASP A 283 0.67 -17.73 11.48
N TYR A 284 1.66 -17.05 10.88
CA TYR A 284 2.39 -15.99 11.55
C TYR A 284 1.51 -14.77 11.82
N VAL A 285 0.81 -14.26 10.81
CA VAL A 285 -0.06 -13.08 10.92
C VAL A 285 -1.17 -13.31 11.93
N LYS A 286 -1.77 -14.50 11.91
CA LYS A 286 -2.79 -14.93 12.89
C LYS A 286 -2.23 -15.02 14.31
N LYS A 287 -1.05 -15.62 14.49
CA LYS A 287 -0.35 -15.66 15.78
C LYS A 287 -0.10 -14.25 16.31
N MET A 288 0.39 -13.36 15.45
CA MET A 288 0.70 -11.97 15.81
C MET A 288 -0.55 -11.10 15.99
N ASN A 289 -1.75 -11.63 15.79
CA ASN A 289 -3.03 -10.94 15.90
C ASN A 289 -3.21 -9.74 14.96
N PHE A 290 -2.46 -9.63 13.86
CA PHE A 290 -2.76 -8.68 12.80
C PHE A 290 -4.10 -9.02 12.14
N THR A 291 -4.83 -8.02 11.71
CA THR A 291 -6.14 -8.20 11.06
C THR A 291 -6.04 -8.23 9.54
N HIS A 292 -5.07 -7.54 8.99
CA HIS A 292 -4.83 -7.42 7.56
C HIS A 292 -3.35 -7.56 7.25
N ILE A 293 -3.06 -7.97 6.00
CA ILE A 293 -1.75 -7.76 5.39
C ILE A 293 -1.89 -6.69 4.30
N GLU A 294 -0.81 -5.93 4.08
CA GLU A 294 -0.66 -5.08 2.90
C GLU A 294 0.50 -5.65 2.08
N LEU A 295 0.19 -6.10 0.88
CA LEU A 295 1.20 -6.62 -0.04
C LEU A 295 1.83 -5.46 -0.81
N MET A 296 3.13 -5.27 -0.68
CA MET A 296 3.89 -4.41 -1.59
C MET A 296 3.60 -4.82 -3.04
N PRO A 297 3.79 -3.95 -4.04
CA PRO A 297 3.23 -4.19 -5.37
C PRO A 297 3.58 -5.56 -5.95
N VAL A 298 2.55 -6.36 -6.21
CA VAL A 298 2.69 -7.69 -6.85
C VAL A 298 2.46 -7.64 -8.35
N GLN A 299 2.17 -6.49 -8.92
CA GLN A 299 2.03 -6.32 -10.37
C GLN A 299 3.31 -6.73 -11.08
N GLU A 300 3.19 -7.36 -12.26
CA GLU A 300 4.36 -7.79 -13.02
C GLU A 300 5.27 -6.60 -13.36
N HIS A 301 6.57 -6.76 -13.14
CA HIS A 301 7.56 -5.71 -13.29
C HIS A 301 8.90 -6.28 -13.78
N PRO A 302 9.67 -5.54 -14.60
CA PRO A 302 10.91 -6.06 -15.18
C PRO A 302 12.06 -6.10 -14.17
N PHE A 303 12.17 -5.09 -13.32
CA PHE A 303 13.29 -4.90 -12.40
C PHE A 303 12.91 -5.25 -10.96
N TYR A 304 13.45 -6.36 -10.44
CA TYR A 304 13.15 -6.84 -9.08
C TYR A 304 13.47 -5.81 -7.97
N GLY A 305 14.57 -5.06 -8.15
CA GLY A 305 14.99 -4.01 -7.22
C GLY A 305 14.07 -2.77 -7.19
N SER A 306 13.02 -2.71 -8.00
CA SER A 306 11.95 -1.71 -7.88
C SER A 306 10.88 -2.11 -6.85
N TRP A 307 10.98 -3.33 -6.29
CA TRP A 307 10.02 -3.90 -5.32
C TRP A 307 8.57 -3.96 -5.85
N GLY A 308 8.41 -3.89 -7.18
CA GLY A 308 7.13 -3.84 -7.88
C GLY A 308 6.61 -2.45 -8.22
N TYR A 309 7.23 -1.36 -7.74
CA TYR A 309 6.78 0.01 -8.02
C TYR A 309 7.00 0.46 -9.48
N GLN A 310 7.72 -0.31 -10.29
CA GLN A 310 7.87 -0.07 -11.73
C GLN A 310 7.15 -1.15 -12.54
N GLY A 311 5.82 -1.19 -12.42
CA GLY A 311 4.96 -2.20 -13.03
C GLY A 311 4.83 -2.07 -14.55
N THR A 312 4.85 -3.21 -15.26
CA THR A 312 4.56 -3.32 -16.70
C THR A 312 3.29 -4.12 -16.99
N GLY A 313 2.82 -4.94 -16.03
CA GLY A 313 1.62 -5.77 -16.16
C GLY A 313 0.54 -5.39 -15.13
N TYR A 314 -0.36 -4.50 -15.49
CA TYR A 314 -1.37 -3.94 -14.58
C TYR A 314 -2.49 -4.90 -14.22
N PHE A 315 -2.59 -6.03 -14.92
CA PHE A 315 -3.60 -7.08 -14.73
C PHE A 315 -2.97 -8.46 -14.42
N ALA A 316 -1.68 -8.50 -14.10
CA ALA A 316 -0.98 -9.75 -13.82
C ALA A 316 -0.23 -9.68 -12.50
N PRO A 317 -0.40 -10.66 -11.60
CA PRO A 317 0.54 -10.85 -10.49
C PRO A 317 1.88 -11.32 -11.05
N THR A 318 2.98 -10.91 -10.41
CA THR A 318 4.32 -11.26 -10.89
C THR A 318 4.50 -12.78 -10.96
N SER A 319 4.96 -13.23 -12.12
CA SER A 319 5.22 -14.64 -12.42
C SER A 319 6.42 -15.23 -11.65
N ARG A 320 7.18 -14.39 -10.93
CA ARG A 320 8.31 -14.81 -10.09
C ARG A 320 7.92 -15.79 -9.01
N PHE A 321 6.69 -15.69 -8.52
CA PHE A 321 6.21 -16.47 -7.37
C PHE A 321 5.15 -17.51 -7.76
N GLY A 322 4.78 -17.61 -9.04
CA GLY A 322 3.81 -18.59 -9.53
C GLY A 322 2.82 -18.05 -10.53
N THR A 323 1.68 -18.74 -10.65
CA THR A 323 0.59 -18.41 -11.58
C THR A 323 -0.46 -17.48 -10.93
N PRO A 324 -1.36 -16.88 -11.71
CA PRO A 324 -2.54 -16.18 -11.20
C PRO A 324 -3.37 -17.01 -10.21
N GLN A 325 -3.56 -18.30 -10.48
CA GLN A 325 -4.28 -19.21 -9.58
C GLN A 325 -3.53 -19.46 -8.27
N ASP A 326 -2.20 -19.46 -8.29
CA ASP A 326 -1.41 -19.59 -7.06
C ASP A 326 -1.51 -18.33 -6.18
N PHE A 327 -1.63 -17.15 -6.80
CA PHE A 327 -1.89 -15.92 -6.06
C PHE A 327 -3.32 -15.88 -5.51
N LYS A 328 -4.34 -16.31 -6.28
CA LYS A 328 -5.71 -16.50 -5.77
C LYS A 328 -5.73 -17.44 -4.57
N TYR A 329 -4.97 -18.55 -4.61
CA TYR A 329 -4.85 -19.49 -3.48
C TYR A 329 -4.27 -18.83 -2.22
N LEU A 330 -3.26 -17.98 -2.35
CA LEU A 330 -2.69 -17.23 -1.22
C LEU A 330 -3.76 -16.37 -0.54
N ILE A 331 -4.54 -15.62 -1.32
CA ILE A 331 -5.59 -14.74 -0.81
C ILE A 331 -6.72 -15.54 -0.17
N ASP A 332 -7.20 -16.59 -0.85
CA ASP A 332 -8.23 -17.49 -0.37
C ASP A 332 -7.86 -18.09 1.00
N LEU A 333 -6.61 -18.56 1.14
CA LEU A 333 -6.12 -19.09 2.41
C LEU A 333 -6.04 -18.04 3.53
N LEU A 334 -5.63 -16.81 3.20
CA LEU A 334 -5.61 -15.69 4.16
C LEU A 334 -7.03 -15.36 4.64
N HIS A 335 -8.01 -15.29 3.74
CA HIS A 335 -9.41 -15.07 4.04
C HIS A 335 -10.00 -16.17 4.93
N GLN A 336 -9.71 -17.43 4.63
CA GLN A 336 -10.12 -18.58 5.48
C GLN A 336 -9.52 -18.52 6.89
N ASN A 337 -8.38 -17.84 7.07
CA ASN A 337 -7.76 -17.60 8.37
C ASN A 337 -8.23 -16.30 9.04
N GLY A 338 -9.19 -15.57 8.45
CA GLY A 338 -9.75 -14.34 8.99
C GLY A 338 -8.84 -13.11 8.82
N ILE A 339 -7.98 -13.10 7.80
CA ILE A 339 -6.99 -12.07 7.50
C ILE A 339 -7.38 -11.38 6.18
N GLY A 340 -7.57 -10.07 6.20
CA GLY A 340 -7.82 -9.25 5.00
C GLY A 340 -6.55 -8.96 4.22
N VAL A 341 -6.70 -8.65 2.94
CA VAL A 341 -5.59 -8.37 2.03
C VAL A 341 -5.75 -7.01 1.38
N ILE A 342 -4.81 -6.12 1.61
CA ILE A 342 -4.67 -4.82 0.94
C ILE A 342 -3.56 -4.96 -0.10
N LEU A 343 -3.79 -4.42 -1.28
CA LEU A 343 -2.79 -4.42 -2.35
C LEU A 343 -2.24 -3.02 -2.56
N ASP A 344 -0.92 -2.88 -2.56
CA ASP A 344 -0.25 -1.67 -2.99
C ASP A 344 -0.34 -1.55 -4.52
N TRP A 345 -1.06 -0.53 -5.00
CA TRP A 345 -1.38 -0.31 -6.41
C TRP A 345 -0.80 1.02 -6.89
N VAL A 346 -0.07 0.98 -8.01
CA VAL A 346 0.75 2.09 -8.52
C VAL A 346 0.15 2.70 -9.80
N PRO A 347 -0.85 3.60 -9.71
CA PRO A 347 -1.41 4.29 -10.87
C PRO A 347 -0.68 5.58 -11.24
N SER A 348 0.37 5.94 -10.50
CA SER A 348 1.06 7.23 -10.63
C SER A 348 2.05 7.24 -11.78
N HIS A 349 2.76 6.14 -12.01
CA HIS A 349 3.83 6.07 -12.99
C HIS A 349 4.11 4.63 -13.45
N PHE A 350 4.91 4.48 -14.50
CA PHE A 350 5.36 3.19 -15.04
C PHE A 350 6.76 3.31 -15.67
N PRO A 351 7.51 2.19 -15.82
CA PRO A 351 8.90 2.23 -16.33
C PRO A 351 8.98 2.52 -17.83
N THR A 352 10.18 2.89 -18.27
CA THR A 352 10.48 3.23 -19.68
C THR A 352 10.86 2.01 -20.53
N ASP A 353 10.71 0.80 -20.03
CA ASP A 353 11.05 -0.44 -20.72
C ASP A 353 10.30 -0.56 -22.06
N GLU A 354 11.02 -0.86 -23.14
CA GLU A 354 10.51 -0.83 -24.51
C GLU A 354 9.33 -1.79 -24.73
N HIS A 355 9.32 -2.93 -24.06
CA HIS A 355 8.23 -3.90 -24.14
C HIS A 355 6.96 -3.51 -23.38
N GLY A 356 7.06 -2.51 -22.47
CA GLY A 356 5.95 -2.01 -21.64
C GLY A 356 5.10 -0.96 -22.34
N LEU A 357 4.46 -0.10 -21.53
CA LEU A 357 3.47 0.86 -22.00
C LEU A 357 4.05 2.10 -22.70
N GLY A 358 5.32 2.45 -22.42
CA GLY A 358 5.93 3.67 -22.92
C GLY A 358 6.03 3.69 -24.46
N TYR A 359 5.60 4.78 -25.07
CA TYR A 359 5.61 4.97 -26.52
C TYR A 359 4.99 3.80 -27.29
N PHE A 360 3.81 3.36 -26.81
CA PHE A 360 3.23 2.04 -27.09
C PHE A 360 3.00 1.75 -28.58
N ASP A 361 2.39 2.66 -29.31
CA ASP A 361 2.06 2.51 -30.73
C ASP A 361 2.90 3.42 -31.64
N GLY A 362 4.08 3.83 -31.16
CA GLY A 362 4.93 4.84 -31.81
C GLY A 362 4.52 6.28 -31.49
N THR A 363 3.63 6.43 -30.50
CA THR A 363 3.25 7.73 -29.92
C THR A 363 3.21 7.65 -28.40
N HIS A 364 3.08 8.80 -27.73
CA HIS A 364 2.83 8.87 -26.30
C HIS A 364 1.37 8.50 -26.02
N LEU A 365 1.07 7.19 -25.97
CA LEU A 365 -0.29 6.68 -25.89
C LEU A 365 -0.81 6.68 -24.46
N PHE A 366 -0.04 6.11 -23.52
CA PHE A 366 -0.40 6.02 -22.09
C PHE A 366 0.14 7.19 -21.28
N GLU A 367 1.29 7.74 -21.65
CA GLU A 367 1.93 8.87 -21.01
C GLU A 367 1.61 10.20 -21.70
N HIS A 368 1.87 11.32 -21.00
CA HIS A 368 1.73 12.65 -21.61
C HIS A 368 2.94 12.98 -22.50
N SER A 369 2.71 13.57 -23.68
CA SER A 369 3.76 13.87 -24.66
C SER A 369 4.73 14.97 -24.22
N ASP A 370 4.30 15.93 -23.36
CA ASP A 370 5.18 16.91 -22.76
C ASP A 370 5.90 16.27 -21.56
N PRO A 371 7.27 16.14 -21.60
CA PRO A 371 8.01 15.48 -20.52
C PRO A 371 7.90 16.22 -19.18
N ARG A 372 7.52 17.50 -19.18
CA ARG A 372 7.24 18.27 -17.96
C ARG A 372 5.96 17.80 -17.24
N LYS A 373 5.11 17.01 -17.91
CA LYS A 373 3.93 16.34 -17.34
C LYS A 373 4.07 14.83 -17.36
N GLY A 374 4.71 14.26 -18.40
CA GLY A 374 4.75 12.84 -18.70
C GLY A 374 5.98 12.08 -18.22
N PHE A 375 6.91 12.73 -17.50
CA PHE A 375 8.13 12.08 -16.99
C PHE A 375 8.43 12.50 -15.56
N GLN A 376 8.69 11.53 -14.67
CA GLN A 376 9.09 11.76 -13.28
C GLN A 376 10.61 11.65 -13.16
N PRO A 377 11.32 12.76 -12.90
CA PRO A 377 12.78 12.79 -12.94
C PRO A 377 13.45 12.02 -11.81
N ASP A 378 12.86 11.97 -10.61
CA ASP A 378 13.46 11.29 -9.46
C ASP A 378 13.47 9.77 -9.62
N TRP A 379 12.43 9.23 -10.25
CA TRP A 379 12.27 7.77 -10.44
C TRP A 379 12.64 7.30 -11.85
N GLY A 380 12.89 8.22 -12.79
CA GLY A 380 13.21 7.89 -14.18
C GLY A 380 12.04 7.19 -14.91
N SER A 381 10.82 7.42 -14.49
CA SER A 381 9.60 6.75 -14.95
C SER A 381 8.69 7.69 -15.75
N LEU A 382 7.77 7.10 -16.52
CA LEU A 382 6.73 7.82 -17.26
C LEU A 382 5.51 8.03 -16.37
N VAL A 383 4.78 9.13 -16.59
CA VAL A 383 3.57 9.49 -15.85
C VAL A 383 2.36 9.31 -16.77
N PHE A 384 1.31 8.65 -16.28
CA PHE A 384 0.08 8.44 -17.02
C PHE A 384 -0.59 9.76 -17.43
N ASN A 385 -1.18 9.76 -18.63
CA ASN A 385 -1.99 10.87 -19.13
C ASN A 385 -3.44 10.74 -18.63
N TYR A 386 -3.70 11.25 -17.42
CA TYR A 386 -5.04 11.21 -16.81
C TYR A 386 -6.10 12.03 -17.58
N GLY A 387 -5.68 12.90 -18.48
CA GLY A 387 -6.57 13.64 -19.37
C GLY A 387 -7.15 12.80 -20.51
N ARG A 388 -6.56 11.60 -20.80
CA ARG A 388 -7.04 10.70 -21.85
C ARG A 388 -8.06 9.72 -21.29
N ASN A 389 -9.23 9.67 -21.90
CA ASN A 389 -10.34 8.83 -21.45
C ASN A 389 -9.99 7.34 -21.41
N GLU A 390 -9.33 6.84 -22.44
CA GLU A 390 -8.96 5.44 -22.57
C GLU A 390 -7.92 5.04 -21.50
N VAL A 391 -7.02 5.95 -21.12
CA VAL A 391 -6.06 5.73 -20.02
C VAL A 391 -6.77 5.69 -18.67
N ARG A 392 -7.78 6.56 -18.47
CA ARG A 392 -8.63 6.47 -17.28
C ARG A 392 -9.40 5.16 -17.20
N ALA A 393 -10.01 4.71 -18.33
CA ALA A 393 -10.69 3.41 -18.38
C ALA A 393 -9.72 2.25 -18.08
N PHE A 394 -8.49 2.30 -18.59
CA PHE A 394 -7.45 1.31 -18.31
C PHE A 394 -7.13 1.24 -16.80
N LEU A 395 -6.88 2.38 -16.15
CA LEU A 395 -6.54 2.43 -14.73
C LEU A 395 -7.74 2.06 -13.84
N LEU A 396 -8.96 2.53 -14.16
CA LEU A 396 -10.18 2.14 -13.44
C LEU A 396 -10.42 0.63 -13.53
N SER A 397 -10.29 0.08 -14.75
CA SER A 397 -10.41 -1.37 -14.93
C SER A 397 -9.35 -2.14 -14.17
N SER A 398 -8.10 -1.65 -14.09
CA SER A 398 -7.05 -2.29 -13.30
C SER A 398 -7.37 -2.31 -11.81
N ALA A 399 -7.84 -1.18 -11.24
CA ALA A 399 -8.23 -1.13 -9.84
C ALA A 399 -9.36 -2.12 -9.52
N LEU A 400 -10.42 -2.13 -10.33
CA LEU A 400 -11.56 -3.03 -10.15
C LEU A 400 -11.21 -4.50 -10.41
N TYR A 401 -10.30 -4.78 -11.33
CA TYR A 401 -9.81 -6.13 -11.59
C TYR A 401 -9.24 -6.82 -10.34
N TRP A 402 -8.41 -6.13 -9.57
CA TRP A 402 -7.86 -6.69 -8.34
C TRP A 402 -8.94 -6.95 -7.29
N LEU A 403 -9.96 -6.11 -7.23
CA LEU A 403 -11.08 -6.27 -6.30
C LEU A 403 -12.06 -7.38 -6.74
N ASP A 404 -12.35 -7.47 -8.06
CA ASP A 404 -13.29 -8.46 -8.63
C ASP A 404 -12.66 -9.86 -8.71
N GLU A 405 -11.47 -9.95 -9.33
CA GLU A 405 -10.86 -11.24 -9.69
C GLU A 405 -10.04 -11.87 -8.56
N TYR A 406 -9.49 -11.05 -7.66
CA TYR A 406 -8.65 -11.53 -6.56
C TYR A 406 -9.26 -11.30 -5.19
N HIS A 407 -10.49 -10.82 -5.09
CA HIS A 407 -11.20 -10.56 -3.84
C HIS A 407 -10.42 -9.66 -2.85
N ILE A 408 -9.52 -8.79 -3.35
CA ILE A 408 -8.73 -7.88 -2.53
C ILE A 408 -9.64 -6.98 -1.69
N ASP A 409 -9.31 -6.76 -0.41
CA ASP A 409 -10.11 -6.02 0.55
C ASP A 409 -9.85 -4.52 0.58
N GLY A 410 -8.79 -4.09 -0.07
CA GLY A 410 -8.46 -2.68 -0.20
C GLY A 410 -7.29 -2.43 -1.13
N LEU A 411 -7.18 -1.19 -1.59
CA LEU A 411 -6.06 -0.71 -2.38
C LEU A 411 -5.33 0.38 -1.59
N ARG A 412 -4.03 0.26 -1.44
CA ARG A 412 -3.17 1.39 -1.09
C ARG A 412 -2.70 2.02 -2.39
N VAL A 413 -3.03 3.29 -2.60
CA VAL A 413 -2.69 4.03 -3.82
C VAL A 413 -1.38 4.77 -3.61
N ASP A 414 -0.36 4.33 -4.34
CA ASP A 414 1.01 4.83 -4.26
C ASP A 414 1.15 6.24 -4.81
N ALA A 415 1.99 7.04 -4.14
CA ALA A 415 2.50 8.34 -4.60
C ALA A 415 1.41 9.34 -5.04
N VAL A 416 0.28 9.41 -4.32
CA VAL A 416 -0.83 10.31 -4.64
C VAL A 416 -0.36 11.77 -4.69
N ALA A 417 0.58 12.18 -3.82
CA ALA A 417 1.17 13.53 -3.87
C ALA A 417 1.76 13.86 -5.24
N SER A 418 2.45 12.93 -5.87
CA SER A 418 3.04 13.11 -7.21
C SER A 418 1.99 13.26 -8.31
N MET A 419 0.80 12.69 -8.10
CA MET A 419 -0.32 12.82 -9.02
C MET A 419 -1.02 14.18 -8.89
N LEU A 420 -1.14 14.70 -7.66
CA LEU A 420 -1.85 15.93 -7.34
C LEU A 420 -1.14 17.20 -7.82
N TYR A 421 0.20 17.19 -7.90
CA TYR A 421 0.98 18.39 -8.15
C TYR A 421 1.87 18.27 -9.37
N LEU A 422 1.66 19.20 -10.34
CA LEU A 422 2.43 19.31 -11.57
C LEU A 422 3.91 19.68 -11.33
N ASP A 423 4.20 20.33 -10.21
CA ASP A 423 5.54 20.76 -9.78
C ASP A 423 6.23 19.77 -8.82
N TYR A 424 5.62 18.60 -8.54
CA TYR A 424 6.19 17.60 -7.65
C TYR A 424 7.59 17.18 -8.12
N SER A 425 8.59 17.31 -7.23
CA SER A 425 10.01 17.02 -7.50
C SER A 425 10.61 17.73 -8.72
N ARG A 426 10.05 18.87 -9.14
CA ARG A 426 10.53 19.64 -10.28
C ARG A 426 10.96 21.04 -9.87
N LYS A 427 12.01 21.53 -10.52
CA LYS A 427 12.52 22.90 -10.32
C LYS A 427 11.68 23.90 -11.12
N HIS A 428 11.83 25.16 -10.77
CA HIS A 428 11.21 26.24 -11.54
C HIS A 428 11.60 26.18 -13.02
N GLY A 429 10.58 26.14 -13.90
CA GLY A 429 10.74 26.01 -15.35
C GLY A 429 10.75 24.56 -15.87
N GLU A 430 10.77 23.54 -14.99
CA GLU A 430 10.73 22.12 -15.35
C GLU A 430 9.31 21.54 -15.31
N TRP A 431 8.29 22.36 -15.07
CA TRP A 431 6.88 21.98 -15.04
C TRP A 431 6.00 23.01 -15.77
N VAL A 432 4.78 22.62 -16.07
CA VAL A 432 3.78 23.46 -16.78
C VAL A 432 2.59 23.67 -15.87
N PRO A 433 2.17 24.91 -15.60
CA PRO A 433 0.97 25.16 -14.81
C PRO A 433 -0.30 24.63 -15.51
N ASN A 434 -1.34 24.38 -14.72
CA ASN A 434 -2.65 24.04 -15.24
C ASN A 434 -3.30 25.23 -15.97
N GLU A 435 -4.49 25.03 -16.56
CA GLU A 435 -5.21 26.06 -17.35
C GLU A 435 -5.58 27.33 -16.54
N PHE A 436 -5.56 27.23 -15.19
CA PHE A 436 -5.80 28.36 -14.29
C PHE A 436 -4.51 29.01 -13.78
N GLY A 437 -3.34 28.52 -14.21
CA GLY A 437 -2.03 29.01 -13.78
C GLY A 437 -1.53 28.40 -12.46
N GLY A 438 -2.26 27.43 -11.87
CA GLY A 438 -1.91 26.73 -10.65
C GLY A 438 -1.02 25.51 -10.88
N ARG A 439 -0.58 24.90 -9.79
CA ARG A 439 0.28 23.70 -9.80
C ARG A 439 -0.50 22.40 -9.66
N GLU A 440 -1.79 22.46 -9.39
CA GLU A 440 -2.66 21.32 -9.20
C GLU A 440 -2.88 20.60 -10.54
N ASN A 441 -2.73 19.27 -10.55
CA ASN A 441 -3.02 18.44 -11.72
C ASN A 441 -4.51 18.12 -11.76
N ILE A 442 -5.28 18.95 -12.46
CA ILE A 442 -6.75 18.87 -12.49
C ILE A 442 -7.24 17.54 -13.07
N GLU A 443 -6.53 17.03 -14.08
CA GLU A 443 -6.87 15.76 -14.73
C GLU A 443 -6.68 14.57 -13.75
N ALA A 444 -5.60 14.56 -12.98
CA ALA A 444 -5.35 13.53 -11.97
C ALA A 444 -6.33 13.64 -10.79
N ILE A 445 -6.65 14.85 -10.35
CA ILE A 445 -7.66 15.08 -9.29
C ILE A 445 -9.03 14.54 -9.73
N ALA A 446 -9.43 14.80 -10.97
CA ALA A 446 -10.69 14.30 -11.54
C ALA A 446 -10.67 12.76 -11.63
N PHE A 447 -9.54 12.17 -12.03
CA PHE A 447 -9.35 10.72 -12.06
C PHE A 447 -9.46 10.11 -10.66
N LEU A 448 -8.77 10.63 -9.65
CA LEU A 448 -8.78 10.10 -8.28
C LEU A 448 -10.18 10.14 -7.67
N ARG A 449 -10.92 11.23 -7.87
CA ARG A 449 -12.32 11.33 -7.44
C ARG A 449 -13.17 10.27 -8.09
N ARG A 450 -13.04 10.11 -9.40
CA ARG A 450 -13.79 9.12 -10.18
C ARG A 450 -13.43 7.68 -9.74
N LEU A 451 -12.14 7.41 -9.53
CA LEU A 451 -11.67 6.13 -9.02
C LEU A 451 -12.39 5.74 -7.72
N ASN A 452 -12.40 6.63 -6.75
CA ASN A 452 -13.02 6.38 -5.45
C ASN A 452 -14.54 6.22 -5.56
N GLU A 453 -15.21 7.07 -6.35
CA GLU A 453 -16.65 6.96 -6.60
C GLU A 453 -17.03 5.63 -7.24
N ASP A 454 -16.30 5.19 -8.26
CA ASP A 454 -16.58 3.96 -9.00
C ASP A 454 -16.25 2.72 -8.17
N VAL A 455 -15.11 2.72 -7.45
CA VAL A 455 -14.76 1.62 -6.55
C VAL A 455 -15.82 1.44 -5.45
N TYR A 456 -16.18 2.49 -4.72
CA TYR A 456 -17.17 2.37 -3.64
C TYR A 456 -18.60 2.13 -4.12
N LYS A 457 -18.90 2.46 -5.37
CA LYS A 457 -20.19 2.11 -5.99
C LYS A 457 -20.30 0.60 -6.27
N VAL A 458 -19.23 -0.04 -6.69
CA VAL A 458 -19.18 -1.47 -6.99
C VAL A 458 -18.86 -2.30 -5.74
N HIS A 459 -17.89 -1.86 -4.95
CA HIS A 459 -17.39 -2.52 -3.75
C HIS A 459 -17.48 -1.60 -2.52
N PRO A 460 -18.69 -1.41 -1.93
CA PRO A 460 -18.87 -0.53 -0.76
C PRO A 460 -18.30 -1.09 0.54
N ASP A 461 -17.66 -2.24 0.50
CA ASP A 461 -17.13 -3.04 1.59
C ASP A 461 -15.59 -3.15 1.60
N VAL A 462 -14.91 -2.45 0.69
CA VAL A 462 -13.44 -2.36 0.63
C VAL A 462 -12.92 -1.04 1.18
N GLN A 463 -11.59 -0.90 1.29
CA GLN A 463 -10.95 0.37 1.64
C GLN A 463 -10.00 0.82 0.53
N VAL A 464 -10.03 2.12 0.20
CA VAL A 464 -9.03 2.75 -0.66
C VAL A 464 -8.24 3.75 0.17
N ILE A 465 -6.93 3.52 0.28
CA ILE A 465 -6.03 4.21 1.21
C ILE A 465 -5.03 5.01 0.39
N ALA A 466 -4.93 6.31 0.64
CA ALA A 466 -3.96 7.16 -0.07
C ALA A 466 -2.61 7.22 0.65
N GLU A 467 -1.52 7.00 -0.09
CA GLU A 467 -0.22 7.51 0.32
C GLU A 467 -0.08 8.93 -0.19
N GLU A 468 -0.40 9.90 0.68
CA GLU A 468 -0.33 11.32 0.35
C GLU A 468 0.41 12.06 1.47
N SER A 469 1.58 12.60 1.17
CA SER A 469 2.54 13.15 2.12
C SER A 469 2.47 14.67 2.29
N THR A 470 1.57 15.35 1.56
CA THR A 470 1.46 16.81 1.60
C THR A 470 0.31 17.29 2.50
N ALA A 471 0.12 18.60 2.55
CA ALA A 471 -1.00 19.24 3.26
C ALA A 471 -2.27 19.36 2.39
N TRP A 472 -2.45 18.50 1.37
CA TRP A 472 -3.68 18.49 0.58
C TRP A 472 -4.88 18.21 1.48
N PRO A 473 -5.91 19.08 1.48
CA PRO A 473 -7.05 18.89 2.38
C PRO A 473 -8.08 17.88 1.87
N MET A 474 -8.80 17.27 2.79
CA MET A 474 -9.95 16.42 2.49
C MET A 474 -9.66 15.21 1.56
N VAL A 475 -8.47 14.62 1.71
CA VAL A 475 -8.10 13.41 0.95
C VAL A 475 -9.10 12.29 1.25
N SER A 476 -9.39 12.05 2.52
CA SER A 476 -10.32 11.00 2.97
C SER A 476 -11.73 11.53 3.29
N ARG A 477 -12.15 12.58 2.60
CA ARG A 477 -13.52 13.10 2.71
C ARG A 477 -14.27 12.89 1.40
N PRO A 478 -15.61 12.73 1.46
CA PRO A 478 -16.42 12.46 0.27
C PRO A 478 -16.28 13.50 -0.83
N THR A 479 -16.38 13.07 -2.07
CA THR A 479 -16.25 13.92 -3.26
C THR A 479 -17.30 15.02 -3.32
N TYR A 480 -18.54 14.75 -2.87
CA TYR A 480 -19.64 15.72 -2.87
C TYR A 480 -19.45 16.90 -1.89
N VAL A 481 -18.52 16.81 -0.92
CA VAL A 481 -18.09 17.94 -0.08
C VAL A 481 -16.77 18.56 -0.54
N GLY A 482 -16.24 18.12 -1.71
CA GLY A 482 -15.01 18.63 -2.30
C GLY A 482 -13.76 17.78 -2.03
N GLY A 483 -13.88 16.67 -1.32
CA GLY A 483 -12.79 15.75 -1.05
C GLY A 483 -12.35 14.93 -2.25
N LEU A 484 -11.33 14.08 -2.05
CA LEU A 484 -10.85 13.13 -3.07
C LEU A 484 -11.59 11.79 -3.01
N GLY A 485 -12.31 11.49 -1.92
CA GLY A 485 -13.14 10.30 -1.78
C GLY A 485 -12.41 9.04 -1.28
N PHE A 486 -11.13 9.12 -0.90
CA PHE A 486 -10.46 7.99 -0.25
C PHE A 486 -11.13 7.62 1.07
N GLY A 487 -11.06 6.34 1.43
CA GLY A 487 -11.52 5.88 2.74
C GLY A 487 -10.58 6.32 3.85
N MET A 488 -9.29 6.15 3.63
CA MET A 488 -8.22 6.49 4.59
C MET A 488 -7.02 7.13 3.91
N LYS A 489 -6.13 7.68 4.74
CA LYS A 489 -4.85 8.29 4.31
C LYS A 489 -3.75 7.91 5.30
N TRP A 490 -2.53 7.64 4.81
CA TRP A 490 -1.35 7.51 5.66
C TRP A 490 -1.02 8.84 6.36
N ASP A 491 -0.74 8.79 7.69
CA ASP A 491 -0.32 9.94 8.49
C ASP A 491 1.20 10.10 8.46
N MET A 492 1.71 10.64 7.36
CA MET A 492 3.15 10.87 7.19
C MET A 492 3.70 11.91 8.17
N GLY A 493 2.85 12.87 8.60
CA GLY A 493 3.20 13.86 9.62
C GLY A 493 3.48 13.21 10.98
N TRP A 494 2.58 12.33 11.44
CA TRP A 494 2.78 11.55 12.66
C TRP A 494 4.05 10.69 12.59
N MET A 495 4.27 10.02 11.47
CA MET A 495 5.43 9.16 11.27
C MET A 495 6.72 9.96 11.41
N HIS A 496 6.85 11.09 10.69
CA HIS A 496 8.03 11.94 10.76
C HIS A 496 8.28 12.52 12.15
N ASP A 497 7.27 13.11 12.79
CA ASP A 497 7.40 13.72 14.12
C ASP A 497 7.76 12.67 15.17
N THR A 498 7.11 11.50 15.14
CA THR A 498 7.36 10.40 16.05
C THR A 498 8.79 9.86 15.91
N LEU A 499 9.22 9.53 14.69
CA LEU A 499 10.57 9.00 14.48
C LEU A 499 11.65 10.04 14.80
N ASN A 500 11.44 11.30 14.46
CA ASN A 500 12.33 12.40 14.85
C ASN A 500 12.46 12.53 16.37
N TYR A 501 11.36 12.38 17.11
CA TYR A 501 11.38 12.43 18.56
C TYR A 501 12.13 11.23 19.16
N PHE A 502 11.84 10.01 18.71
CA PHE A 502 12.48 8.79 19.22
C PHE A 502 13.98 8.71 18.91
N GLN A 503 14.43 9.33 17.83
CA GLN A 503 15.85 9.44 17.48
C GLN A 503 16.62 10.42 18.39
N LYS A 504 15.95 11.26 19.19
CA LYS A 504 16.62 12.14 20.16
C LYS A 504 17.11 11.31 21.35
N ASP A 505 18.31 11.66 21.83
CA ASP A 505 18.74 11.17 23.13
C ASP A 505 17.70 11.57 24.20
N PRO A 506 17.31 10.68 25.11
CA PRO A 506 16.29 10.97 26.12
C PRO A 506 16.54 12.25 26.94
N VAL A 507 17.81 12.64 27.15
CA VAL A 507 18.13 13.89 27.84
C VAL A 507 17.66 15.15 27.10
N HIS A 508 17.48 15.06 25.79
CA HIS A 508 17.05 16.19 24.96
C HIS A 508 15.54 16.16 24.67
N ARG A 509 14.83 15.07 24.96
CA ARG A 509 13.41 14.88 24.60
C ARG A 509 12.49 15.95 25.16
N LYS A 510 12.76 16.45 26.36
CA LYS A 510 12.00 17.55 26.97
C LYS A 510 11.92 18.83 26.11
N PHE A 511 12.92 19.08 25.29
CA PHE A 511 12.94 20.24 24.38
C PHE A 511 12.19 20.00 23.06
N HIS A 512 11.74 18.77 22.83
CA HIS A 512 11.04 18.35 21.61
C HIS A 512 9.65 17.75 21.90
N HIS A 513 9.12 17.96 23.10
CA HIS A 513 7.89 17.34 23.59
C HIS A 513 6.68 17.60 22.66
N ASN A 514 6.63 18.77 22.01
CA ASN A 514 5.60 19.10 21.04
C ASN A 514 5.55 18.13 19.83
N GLY A 515 6.67 17.46 19.50
CA GLY A 515 6.67 16.43 18.45
C GLY A 515 5.74 15.23 18.76
N LEU A 516 5.42 14.98 20.05
CA LEU A 516 4.46 13.95 20.46
C LEU A 516 3.00 14.43 20.41
N THR A 517 2.77 15.72 20.63
CA THR A 517 1.43 16.25 20.92
C THR A 517 0.83 17.01 19.75
N PHE A 518 1.65 17.53 18.83
CA PHE A 518 1.23 18.36 17.69
C PHE A 518 0.21 17.66 16.79
N ARG A 519 0.37 16.36 16.58
CA ARG A 519 -0.55 15.57 15.75
C ARG A 519 -2.02 15.77 16.13
N MET A 520 -2.33 15.90 17.42
CA MET A 520 -3.73 16.03 17.87
C MET A 520 -4.43 17.30 17.39
N MET A 521 -3.69 18.27 16.86
CA MET A 521 -4.26 19.45 16.19
C MET A 521 -4.96 19.11 14.87
N TYR A 522 -4.57 17.98 14.22
CA TYR A 522 -5.11 17.58 12.93
C TYR A 522 -5.58 16.13 12.87
N ALA A 523 -5.42 15.33 13.93
CA ALA A 523 -5.65 13.89 13.99
C ALA A 523 -7.02 13.43 13.46
N PHE A 524 -8.02 14.30 13.44
CA PHE A 524 -9.39 14.00 13.03
C PHE A 524 -9.82 14.79 11.78
N THR A 525 -8.90 15.48 11.12
CA THR A 525 -9.18 16.14 9.83
C THR A 525 -9.30 15.15 8.69
N GLU A 526 -8.65 13.99 8.81
CA GLU A 526 -8.68 12.86 7.88
C GLU A 526 -8.92 11.55 8.64
N ASN A 527 -9.19 10.46 7.91
CA ASN A 527 -9.22 9.11 8.46
C ASN A 527 -7.82 8.51 8.33
N PHE A 528 -7.04 8.53 9.40
CA PHE A 528 -5.62 8.21 9.32
C PHE A 528 -5.29 6.75 9.58
N VAL A 529 -4.33 6.24 8.79
CA VAL A 529 -3.51 5.07 9.11
C VAL A 529 -2.15 5.57 9.60
N LEU A 530 -1.64 5.04 10.71
CA LEU A 530 -0.34 5.37 11.29
C LEU A 530 0.74 4.45 10.70
N PRO A 531 1.54 4.90 9.71
CA PRO A 531 2.47 4.02 9.04
C PRO A 531 3.84 4.01 9.72
N LEU A 532 4.38 2.82 9.94
CA LEU A 532 5.80 2.56 10.07
C LEU A 532 6.18 1.61 8.93
N SER A 533 6.25 2.15 7.72
CA SER A 533 6.30 1.41 6.46
C SER A 533 7.72 1.03 6.04
N HIS A 534 7.82 0.33 4.89
CA HIS A 534 9.08 -0.07 4.27
C HIS A 534 10.00 1.12 3.97
N ASP A 535 9.45 2.27 3.58
CA ASP A 535 10.22 3.47 3.26
C ASP A 535 11.08 3.96 4.42
N GLU A 536 10.67 3.68 5.66
CA GLU A 536 11.38 4.15 6.84
C GLU A 536 12.61 3.30 7.20
N VAL A 537 12.79 2.15 6.55
CA VAL A 537 13.83 1.18 6.90
C VAL A 537 14.73 0.77 5.72
N VAL A 538 14.88 1.67 4.74
CA VAL A 538 15.67 1.50 3.51
C VAL A 538 16.57 2.70 3.22
N HIS A 539 17.47 2.56 2.25
CA HIS A 539 18.26 3.65 1.67
C HIS A 539 19.10 4.46 2.67
N GLY A 540 19.70 3.81 3.66
CA GLY A 540 20.56 4.46 4.67
C GLY A 540 19.78 5.09 5.84
N LYS A 541 18.44 4.89 5.89
CA LYS A 541 17.62 5.36 7.01
C LYS A 541 17.79 4.52 8.29
N GLY A 542 18.35 3.30 8.21
CA GLY A 542 18.51 2.33 9.30
C GLY A 542 17.20 1.65 9.71
N SER A 543 17.27 0.48 10.38
CA SER A 543 16.07 -0.19 10.92
C SER A 543 15.40 0.64 12.02
N LEU A 544 14.15 0.32 12.40
CA LEU A 544 13.48 1.00 13.51
C LEU A 544 14.29 0.84 14.82
N LEU A 545 14.80 -0.36 15.13
CA LEU A 545 15.69 -0.59 16.26
C LEU A 545 17.00 0.23 16.14
N GLY A 546 17.53 0.37 14.90
CA GLY A 546 18.72 1.18 14.60
C GLY A 546 18.54 2.66 14.90
N LYS A 547 17.32 3.19 14.81
CA LYS A 547 16.98 4.58 15.13
C LYS A 547 16.93 4.84 16.64
N MET A 548 16.76 3.81 17.49
CA MET A 548 16.63 3.96 18.94
C MET A 548 17.98 4.26 19.59
N ARG A 549 17.96 5.11 20.62
CA ARG A 549 19.17 5.58 21.35
C ARG A 549 19.36 4.83 22.67
N GLY A 550 20.59 4.86 23.15
CA GLY A 550 21.01 4.25 24.40
C GLY A 550 21.77 2.93 24.24
N ASP A 551 21.95 2.21 25.31
CA ASP A 551 22.47 0.85 25.31
C ASP A 551 21.47 -0.15 24.70
N GLU A 552 21.84 -1.41 24.61
CA GLU A 552 20.99 -2.42 23.98
C GLU A 552 19.63 -2.53 24.66
N TRP A 553 19.57 -2.62 26.00
CA TRP A 553 18.30 -2.68 26.72
C TRP A 553 17.42 -1.45 26.44
N GLN A 554 18.03 -0.24 26.51
CA GLN A 554 17.33 1.03 26.26
C GLN A 554 16.79 1.11 24.82
N ARG A 555 17.53 0.60 23.84
CA ARG A 555 17.07 0.54 22.44
C ARG A 555 15.82 -0.32 22.30
N PHE A 556 15.82 -1.51 22.91
CA PHE A 556 14.62 -2.37 22.90
C PHE A 556 13.46 -1.79 23.71
N ALA A 557 13.74 -1.15 24.85
CA ALA A 557 12.72 -0.43 25.62
C ALA A 557 12.09 0.71 24.81
N ASN A 558 12.91 1.51 24.10
CA ASN A 558 12.43 2.56 23.20
C ASN A 558 11.60 1.98 22.04
N LEU A 559 11.96 0.84 21.47
CA LEU A 559 11.20 0.20 20.40
C LEU A 559 9.82 -0.27 20.90
N ARG A 560 9.76 -0.90 22.10
CA ARG A 560 8.49 -1.24 22.74
C ARG A 560 7.64 0.00 23.03
N LEU A 561 8.27 1.09 23.48
CA LEU A 561 7.59 2.35 23.73
C LEU A 561 7.08 3.01 22.44
N LEU A 562 7.83 2.91 21.33
CA LEU A 562 7.37 3.37 20.01
C LEU A 562 6.08 2.66 19.59
N TYR A 563 6.01 1.34 19.74
CA TYR A 563 4.80 0.58 19.42
C TYR A 563 3.65 0.93 20.39
N ALA A 564 3.94 1.07 21.70
CA ALA A 564 2.95 1.57 22.65
C ALA A 564 2.38 2.94 22.22
N HIS A 565 3.25 3.86 21.79
CA HIS A 565 2.86 5.18 21.31
C HIS A 565 1.94 5.08 20.07
N MET A 566 2.28 4.23 19.10
CA MET A 566 1.45 3.98 17.92
C MET A 566 0.05 3.47 18.31
N TYR A 567 -0.02 2.48 19.21
CA TYR A 567 -1.30 1.86 19.61
C TYR A 567 -2.15 2.74 20.54
N ALA A 568 -1.52 3.63 21.32
CA ALA A 568 -2.22 4.60 22.16
C ALA A 568 -2.88 5.73 21.35
N ASN A 569 -2.29 6.11 20.21
CA ASN A 569 -2.82 7.15 19.34
C ASN A 569 -4.04 6.67 18.52
N PRO A 570 -5.05 7.52 18.27
CA PRO A 570 -6.15 7.20 17.36
C PRO A 570 -5.66 7.04 15.92
N GLY A 571 -6.34 6.21 15.13
CA GLY A 571 -5.96 5.85 13.75
C GLY A 571 -5.64 4.36 13.60
N LYS A 572 -5.74 3.81 12.39
CA LYS A 572 -5.38 2.42 12.08
C LYS A 572 -3.86 2.25 12.12
N LYS A 573 -3.38 1.02 12.25
CA LYS A 573 -1.96 0.70 12.49
C LYS A 573 -1.35 0.01 11.29
N LEU A 574 -0.16 0.42 10.86
CA LEU A 574 0.59 -0.27 9.82
C LEU A 574 2.04 -0.45 10.25
N LEU A 575 2.54 -1.67 10.17
CA LEU A 575 3.91 -2.02 10.51
C LEU A 575 4.52 -2.88 9.41
N PHE A 576 5.67 -2.46 8.91
CA PHE A 576 6.44 -3.22 7.93
C PHE A 576 7.14 -4.44 8.56
N MET A 577 7.18 -5.54 7.82
CA MET A 577 7.83 -6.79 8.20
C MET A 577 9.29 -6.58 8.64
N GLY A 578 9.75 -7.37 9.63
CA GLY A 578 11.08 -7.27 10.23
C GLY A 578 11.17 -6.26 11.38
N ALA A 579 10.29 -5.25 11.41
CA ALA A 579 10.16 -4.36 12.56
C ALA A 579 9.60 -5.09 13.80
N ASP A 580 8.69 -6.02 13.57
CA ASP A 580 8.05 -6.90 14.54
C ASP A 580 9.00 -7.86 15.27
N ILE A 581 10.15 -8.16 14.68
CA ILE A 581 11.23 -8.95 15.30
C ILE A 581 12.42 -8.08 15.76
N GLY A 582 12.30 -6.75 15.62
CA GLY A 582 13.36 -5.80 16.00
C GLY A 582 14.64 -5.99 15.19
N GLN A 583 14.57 -6.20 13.90
CA GLN A 583 15.72 -6.46 13.03
C GLN A 583 16.77 -5.34 13.17
N TYR A 584 18.06 -5.71 13.23
CA TYR A 584 19.15 -4.73 13.37
C TYR A 584 19.48 -4.02 12.06
N ARG A 585 19.52 -4.76 10.95
CA ARG A 585 19.87 -4.24 9.63
C ARG A 585 18.66 -3.59 8.97
N GLU A 586 18.92 -2.70 8.02
CA GLU A 586 17.90 -2.25 7.07
C GLU A 586 17.30 -3.43 6.32
N TRP A 587 16.07 -3.25 5.85
CA TRP A 587 15.46 -4.22 4.96
C TRP A 587 16.28 -4.38 3.67
N ASN A 588 16.41 -5.61 3.21
CA ASN A 588 17.06 -5.98 1.97
C ASN A 588 16.15 -6.95 1.20
N HIS A 589 15.66 -6.50 0.05
CA HIS A 589 14.77 -7.29 -0.80
C HIS A 589 15.41 -8.58 -1.36
N ASP A 590 16.75 -8.66 -1.40
CA ASP A 590 17.50 -9.84 -1.87
C ASP A 590 17.79 -10.88 -0.78
N ALA A 591 17.30 -10.68 0.42
CA ALA A 591 17.52 -11.61 1.53
C ALA A 591 16.24 -11.78 2.35
N GLY A 592 16.06 -12.95 2.95
CA GLY A 592 14.99 -13.18 3.93
C GLY A 592 15.16 -12.35 5.19
N LEU A 593 14.10 -12.22 5.99
CA LEU A 593 14.17 -11.62 7.31
C LEU A 593 15.09 -12.45 8.24
N ASP A 594 15.64 -11.79 9.25
CA ASP A 594 16.55 -12.41 10.22
C ASP A 594 15.76 -13.19 11.30
N TRP A 595 14.94 -14.18 10.91
CA TRP A 595 14.06 -14.95 11.80
C TRP A 595 14.77 -15.60 12.99
N HIS A 596 16.05 -15.95 12.85
CA HIS A 596 16.89 -16.45 13.93
C HIS A 596 17.02 -15.50 15.13
N LEU A 597 16.74 -14.21 14.94
CA LEU A 597 16.75 -13.22 16.03
C LEU A 597 15.72 -13.54 17.12
N LEU A 598 14.64 -14.24 16.79
CA LEU A 598 13.64 -14.67 17.76
C LEU A 598 14.16 -15.68 18.81
N GLU A 599 15.36 -16.23 18.61
CA GLU A 599 16.05 -17.06 19.62
C GLU A 599 16.65 -16.19 20.75
N TYR A 600 16.75 -14.88 20.55
CA TYR A 600 17.31 -13.95 21.54
C TYR A 600 16.22 -13.26 22.37
N PRO A 601 16.38 -13.16 23.71
CA PRO A 601 15.31 -12.70 24.60
C PRO A 601 14.70 -11.34 24.29
N PHE A 602 15.51 -10.34 23.87
CA PHE A 602 15.00 -9.00 23.59
C PHE A 602 14.17 -8.97 22.31
N HIS A 603 14.57 -9.70 21.28
CA HIS A 603 13.83 -9.83 20.02
C HIS A 603 12.52 -10.60 20.22
N ALA A 604 12.57 -11.74 20.92
CA ALA A 604 11.39 -12.49 21.30
C ALA A 604 10.45 -11.63 22.17
N GLY A 605 11.01 -10.80 23.05
CA GLY A 605 10.25 -9.88 23.90
C GLY A 605 9.51 -8.80 23.11
N VAL A 606 10.14 -8.20 22.10
CA VAL A 606 9.49 -7.22 21.19
C VAL A 606 8.39 -7.89 20.36
N ASN A 607 8.65 -9.06 19.82
CA ASN A 607 7.65 -9.82 19.04
C ASN A 607 6.43 -10.14 19.91
N ARG A 608 6.65 -10.63 21.14
CA ARG A 608 5.58 -10.89 22.10
C ARG A 608 4.82 -9.63 22.51
N TRP A 609 5.53 -8.51 22.71
CA TRP A 609 4.90 -7.23 23.01
C TRP A 609 3.93 -6.78 21.92
N LEU A 610 4.33 -6.92 20.66
CA LEU A 610 3.49 -6.57 19.52
C LEU A 610 2.28 -7.53 19.38
N GLU A 611 2.49 -8.84 19.62
CA GLU A 611 1.42 -9.83 19.66
C GLU A 611 0.32 -9.43 20.67
N ASP A 612 0.72 -9.04 21.89
CA ASP A 612 -0.19 -8.64 22.95
C ASP A 612 -0.82 -7.25 22.71
N LEU A 613 -0.09 -6.30 22.08
CA LEU A 613 -0.65 -5.01 21.64
C LEU A 613 -1.73 -5.19 20.57
N ASN A 614 -1.47 -6.00 19.55
CA ASN A 614 -2.45 -6.31 18.51
C ASN A 614 -3.70 -6.99 19.11
N LYS A 615 -3.49 -7.93 20.04
CA LYS A 615 -4.58 -8.58 20.75
C LYS A 615 -5.42 -7.58 21.54
N ALA A 616 -4.78 -6.69 22.30
CA ALA A 616 -5.49 -5.66 23.07
C ALA A 616 -6.23 -4.68 22.14
N TYR A 617 -5.60 -4.25 21.05
CA TYR A 617 -6.21 -3.39 20.06
C TYR A 617 -7.47 -3.99 19.44
N ARG A 618 -7.43 -5.29 19.15
CA ARG A 618 -8.58 -6.01 18.59
C ARG A 618 -9.69 -6.24 19.63
N ASP A 619 -9.32 -6.59 20.86
CA ASP A 619 -10.27 -7.10 21.87
C ASP A 619 -10.86 -5.98 22.76
N ILE A 620 -10.24 -4.79 22.82
CA ILE A 620 -10.68 -3.67 23.66
C ILE A 620 -11.32 -2.57 22.78
N PRO A 621 -12.65 -2.38 22.86
CA PRO A 621 -13.37 -1.42 22.03
C PRO A 621 -12.81 0.00 22.06
N ALA A 622 -12.41 0.49 23.24
CA ALA A 622 -11.83 1.82 23.40
C ALA A 622 -10.54 2.05 22.61
N MET A 623 -9.86 0.99 22.17
CA MET A 623 -8.62 1.10 21.42
C MET A 623 -8.83 1.36 19.93
N HIS A 624 -10.04 1.08 19.37
CA HIS A 624 -10.26 1.14 17.92
C HIS A 624 -11.59 1.73 17.44
N GLU A 625 -12.70 1.62 18.23
CA GLU A 625 -14.04 2.00 17.73
C GLU A 625 -14.16 3.46 17.32
N LEU A 626 -13.44 4.35 18.00
CA LEU A 626 -13.46 5.79 17.76
C LEU A 626 -12.11 6.32 17.24
N ASP A 627 -11.39 5.51 16.49
CA ASP A 627 -10.09 5.91 15.90
C ASP A 627 -10.19 7.12 14.96
N MET A 628 -11.36 7.31 14.33
CA MET A 628 -11.59 8.39 13.35
C MET A 628 -12.42 9.56 13.93
N SER A 629 -12.66 9.55 15.26
CA SER A 629 -13.53 10.53 15.92
C SER A 629 -12.85 11.18 17.14
N PRO A 630 -12.97 12.51 17.32
CA PRO A 630 -12.39 13.21 18.48
C PRO A 630 -12.96 12.73 19.81
N GLU A 631 -14.17 12.18 19.84
CA GLU A 631 -14.80 11.62 21.05
C GLU A 631 -14.03 10.40 21.59
N GLY A 632 -13.21 9.76 20.76
CA GLY A 632 -12.39 8.60 21.15
C GLY A 632 -11.10 8.93 21.89
N PHE A 633 -10.78 10.22 22.08
CA PHE A 633 -9.49 10.62 22.65
C PHE A 633 -9.59 11.84 23.56
N GLU A 634 -8.96 11.77 24.71
CA GLU A 634 -8.80 12.91 25.62
C GLU A 634 -7.41 12.92 26.25
N TRP A 635 -6.73 14.09 26.22
CA TRP A 635 -5.52 14.27 27.02
C TRP A 635 -5.86 14.30 28.52
N ILE A 636 -5.10 13.56 29.32
CA ILE A 636 -5.04 13.73 30.76
C ILE A 636 -4.03 14.81 31.10
N ASP A 637 -2.79 14.60 30.66
CA ASP A 637 -1.71 15.59 30.73
C ASP A 637 -0.79 15.42 29.52
N CYS A 638 -0.68 16.46 28.71
CA CYS A 638 0.23 16.54 27.57
C CYS A 638 1.36 17.56 27.79
N CYS A 639 1.50 18.13 29.01
CA CYS A 639 2.34 19.29 29.29
C CYS A 639 3.51 18.99 30.25
N ASP A 640 3.66 17.76 30.74
CA ASP A 640 4.80 17.38 31.59
C ASP A 640 6.09 17.22 30.77
N THR A 641 6.55 18.34 30.24
CA THR A 641 7.77 18.42 29.39
C THR A 641 9.04 18.10 30.19
N GLU A 642 9.12 18.52 31.46
CA GLU A 642 10.32 18.32 32.27
C GLU A 642 10.59 16.84 32.55
N ASN A 643 9.55 16.05 32.74
CA ASN A 643 9.65 14.60 32.92
C ASN A 643 9.55 13.84 31.60
N SER A 644 9.20 14.49 30.49
CA SER A 644 8.89 13.86 29.19
C SER A 644 7.87 12.73 29.35
N ILE A 645 6.75 13.04 29.98
CA ILE A 645 5.61 12.12 30.20
C ILE A 645 4.38 12.67 29.51
N VAL A 646 3.59 11.79 28.91
CA VAL A 646 2.25 12.11 28.43
C VAL A 646 1.26 11.09 28.98
N SER A 647 0.02 11.53 29.23
CA SER A 647 -1.07 10.65 29.62
C SER A 647 -2.35 11.02 28.88
N MET A 648 -3.13 10.00 28.51
CA MET A 648 -4.33 10.14 27.72
C MET A 648 -5.39 9.10 28.10
N THR A 649 -6.64 9.36 27.70
CA THR A 649 -7.74 8.41 27.76
C THR A 649 -8.20 8.05 26.36
N ARG A 650 -8.46 6.77 26.12
CA ARG A 650 -9.19 6.28 24.96
C ARG A 650 -10.59 5.87 25.39
N HIS A 651 -11.59 6.30 24.62
CA HIS A 651 -13.00 6.04 24.88
C HIS A 651 -13.57 5.08 23.83
N ALA A 652 -14.53 4.26 24.26
CA ALA A 652 -15.30 3.39 23.37
C ALA A 652 -16.59 4.06 22.90
N LYS A 653 -17.10 3.63 21.74
CA LYS A 653 -18.45 3.94 21.25
C LYS A 653 -19.49 3.04 21.93
N THR A 654 -19.12 1.80 22.20
CA THR A 654 -19.98 0.80 22.84
C THR A 654 -20.33 1.23 24.26
N GLU A 655 -21.65 1.38 24.53
CA GLU A 655 -22.16 1.77 25.85
C GLU A 655 -21.79 0.71 26.90
N GLY A 656 -21.29 1.17 28.05
CA GLY A 656 -20.83 0.29 29.13
C GLY A 656 -19.41 -0.28 28.95
N ALA A 657 -18.78 -0.12 27.81
CA ALA A 657 -17.38 -0.50 27.64
C ALA A 657 -16.45 0.37 28.50
N SER A 658 -15.34 -0.22 28.92
CA SER A 658 -14.36 0.45 29.78
C SER A 658 -13.47 1.40 28.97
N ASP A 659 -13.18 2.55 29.58
CA ASP A 659 -12.13 3.44 29.07
C ASP A 659 -10.74 2.83 29.28
N VAL A 660 -9.79 3.21 28.43
CA VAL A 660 -8.37 2.87 28.59
C VAL A 660 -7.56 4.14 28.86
N VAL A 661 -6.88 4.17 29.97
CA VAL A 661 -5.91 5.23 30.30
C VAL A 661 -4.50 4.75 29.97
N VAL A 662 -3.77 5.55 29.21
CA VAL A 662 -2.37 5.24 28.82
C VAL A 662 -1.45 6.32 29.38
N VAL A 663 -0.35 5.87 30.02
CA VAL A 663 0.71 6.75 30.52
C VAL A 663 2.05 6.29 29.95
N MET A 664 2.79 7.22 29.36
CA MET A 664 4.05 6.93 28.69
C MET A 664 5.18 7.78 29.24
N ASN A 665 6.25 7.14 29.71
CA ASN A 665 7.47 7.76 30.20
C ASN A 665 8.59 7.60 29.15
N TYR A 666 9.02 8.69 28.55
CA TYR A 666 10.02 8.70 27.50
C TYR A 666 11.46 8.89 28.03
N THR A 667 11.67 8.75 29.35
CA THR A 667 12.98 8.86 29.99
C THR A 667 13.45 7.52 30.57
N PRO A 668 14.77 7.29 30.67
CA PRO A 668 15.31 6.07 31.30
C PRO A 668 15.27 6.09 32.83
N LEU A 669 14.37 6.87 33.41
CA LEU A 669 14.20 7.02 34.86
C LEU A 669 12.83 6.45 35.25
N GLU A 670 12.82 5.58 36.27
CA GLU A 670 11.58 5.20 36.95
C GLU A 670 10.93 6.40 37.63
N ARG A 671 9.60 6.44 37.64
CA ARG A 671 8.83 7.47 38.36
C ARG A 671 7.92 6.82 39.37
N HIS A 672 8.33 6.88 40.63
CA HIS A 672 7.50 6.42 41.75
C HIS A 672 6.55 7.50 42.21
N ASN A 673 5.36 7.09 42.68
CA ASN A 673 4.31 7.98 43.19
C ASN A 673 3.86 9.04 42.17
N TYR A 674 3.88 8.71 40.87
CA TYR A 674 3.40 9.59 39.83
C TYR A 674 1.87 9.60 39.81
N GLN A 675 1.25 10.78 39.95
CA GLN A 675 -0.18 10.90 40.05
C GLN A 675 -0.80 11.42 38.75
N ILE A 676 -1.90 10.80 38.32
CA ILE A 676 -2.71 11.25 37.21
C ILE A 676 -4.19 11.27 37.59
N GLY A 677 -4.95 12.20 37.00
CA GLY A 677 -6.41 12.19 37.09
C GLY A 677 -7.02 11.08 36.23
N VAL A 678 -8.04 10.40 36.74
CA VAL A 678 -8.77 9.36 36.00
C VAL A 678 -10.27 9.69 35.96
N PRO A 679 -11.01 9.26 34.88
CA PRO A 679 -12.40 9.66 34.69
C PRO A 679 -13.36 9.05 35.71
N ARG A 680 -13.04 7.87 36.27
CA ARG A 680 -13.97 7.10 37.14
C ARG A 680 -13.29 6.65 38.43
N ASN A 681 -14.15 6.39 39.45
CA ASN A 681 -13.74 5.70 40.66
C ASN A 681 -13.55 4.18 40.37
N GLY A 682 -12.95 3.48 41.32
CA GLY A 682 -12.80 2.02 41.33
C GLY A 682 -11.40 1.57 40.98
N HIS A 683 -11.27 0.29 40.69
CA HIS A 683 -10.02 -0.35 40.37
C HIS A 683 -9.62 -0.13 38.90
N TRP A 684 -8.38 0.23 38.67
CA TRP A 684 -7.78 0.40 37.35
C TRP A 684 -6.74 -0.71 37.14
N ARG A 685 -7.15 -1.74 36.44
CA ARG A 685 -6.30 -2.89 36.15
C ARG A 685 -5.25 -2.54 35.10
N GLU A 686 -4.00 -2.88 35.38
CA GLU A 686 -2.89 -2.79 34.42
C GLU A 686 -3.04 -3.91 33.39
N VAL A 687 -3.54 -3.57 32.20
CA VAL A 687 -3.82 -4.53 31.12
C VAL A 687 -2.58 -4.79 30.27
N LEU A 688 -1.73 -3.78 30.08
CA LEU A 688 -0.47 -3.87 29.38
C LEU A 688 0.59 -3.00 30.06
N ASN A 689 1.82 -3.51 30.09
CA ASN A 689 3.00 -2.80 30.58
C ASN A 689 4.22 -3.18 29.73
N SER A 690 4.75 -2.23 28.94
CA SER A 690 5.84 -2.48 28.01
C SER A 690 7.16 -2.87 28.68
N ASP A 691 7.28 -2.66 29.99
CA ASP A 691 8.46 -2.99 30.79
C ASP A 691 8.32 -4.30 31.59
N ALA A 692 7.26 -5.07 31.36
CA ALA A 692 7.12 -6.38 31.96
C ALA A 692 8.28 -7.31 31.54
N THR A 693 8.72 -8.14 32.47
CA THR A 693 9.89 -9.04 32.26
C THR A 693 9.70 -10.00 31.09
N LEU A 694 8.44 -10.39 30.79
CA LEU A 694 8.10 -11.25 29.66
C LEU A 694 8.41 -10.62 28.29
N TYR A 695 8.54 -9.29 28.23
CA TYR A 695 8.94 -8.54 27.04
C TYR A 695 10.42 -8.10 27.06
N GLY A 696 11.20 -8.61 28.02
CA GLY A 696 12.60 -8.19 28.23
C GLY A 696 12.74 -6.85 28.94
N GLY A 697 11.71 -6.39 29.64
CA GLY A 697 11.72 -5.20 30.47
C GLY A 697 12.33 -5.44 31.85
N SER A 698 12.46 -4.37 32.66
CA SER A 698 12.99 -4.42 34.02
C SER A 698 11.97 -4.93 35.05
N GLY A 699 10.70 -4.99 34.71
CA GLY A 699 9.64 -5.47 35.58
C GLY A 699 9.06 -4.40 36.50
N GLN A 700 9.30 -3.12 36.23
CA GLN A 700 8.64 -2.03 36.96
C GLN A 700 7.20 -1.85 36.54
N GLY A 701 6.28 -1.67 37.49
CA GLY A 701 4.85 -1.54 37.21
C GLY A 701 4.01 -1.46 38.49
N ASN A 702 2.72 -1.75 38.36
CA ASN A 702 1.71 -1.48 39.38
C ASN A 702 1.08 -2.76 39.96
N MET A 703 1.80 -3.89 39.96
CA MET A 703 1.37 -5.15 40.58
C MET A 703 -0.02 -5.65 40.12
N GLY A 704 -0.40 -5.33 38.88
CA GLY A 704 -1.67 -5.72 38.27
C GLY A 704 -2.74 -4.65 38.29
N GLY A 705 -2.58 -3.55 39.02
CA GLY A 705 -3.52 -2.42 39.00
C GLY A 705 -3.40 -1.50 40.21
N VAL A 706 -4.24 -0.47 40.23
CA VAL A 706 -4.28 0.56 41.31
C VAL A 706 -5.72 1.00 41.55
N ASP A 707 -6.02 1.42 42.78
CA ASP A 707 -7.33 1.96 43.17
C ASP A 707 -7.35 3.50 43.04
N ALA A 708 -8.45 4.02 42.52
CA ALA A 708 -8.64 5.45 42.42
C ALA A 708 -8.91 6.06 43.80
N SER A 709 -8.33 7.22 44.08
CA SER A 709 -8.53 8.01 45.27
C SER A 709 -9.36 9.27 44.96
N PRO A 710 -10.18 9.78 45.89
CA PRO A 710 -11.02 10.98 45.70
C PRO A 710 -10.18 12.27 45.85
N ILE A 711 -9.05 12.31 45.13
CA ILE A 711 -8.12 13.47 45.09
C ILE A 711 -8.25 14.09 43.69
N PRO A 712 -8.81 15.30 43.58
CA PRO A 712 -8.95 15.94 42.26
C PRO A 712 -7.58 16.27 41.63
N LEU A 713 -7.42 15.88 40.36
CA LEU A 713 -6.22 16.15 39.59
C LEU A 713 -6.54 16.23 38.09
N HIS A 714 -5.84 17.07 37.33
CA HIS A 714 -6.02 17.26 35.88
C HIS A 714 -7.48 17.49 35.47
N GLY A 715 -8.24 18.26 36.28
CA GLY A 715 -9.67 18.53 36.04
C GLY A 715 -10.62 17.37 36.31
N ARG A 716 -10.14 16.22 36.82
CA ARG A 716 -10.92 15.03 37.15
C ARG A 716 -11.09 14.91 38.66
N ARG A 717 -12.20 14.29 39.09
CA ARG A 717 -12.54 14.09 40.54
C ARG A 717 -11.65 13.03 41.20
N TRP A 718 -11.20 12.07 40.43
CA TRP A 718 -10.47 10.89 40.88
C TRP A 718 -9.05 10.92 40.33
N SER A 719 -8.12 10.35 41.06
CA SER A 719 -6.73 10.17 40.65
C SER A 719 -6.20 8.80 41.08
N VAL A 720 -5.20 8.32 40.36
CA VAL A 720 -4.42 7.13 40.71
C VAL A 720 -2.96 7.51 40.91
N THR A 721 -2.27 6.73 41.76
CA THR A 721 -0.82 6.87 42.00
C THR A 721 -0.11 5.67 41.39
N LEU A 722 0.85 5.94 40.51
CA LEU A 722 1.50 4.95 39.66
C LEU A 722 3.01 4.89 39.91
N THR A 723 3.57 3.73 39.68
CA THR A 723 4.99 3.55 39.32
C THR A 723 5.08 3.48 37.80
N LEU A 724 5.75 4.45 37.17
CA LEU A 724 5.96 4.45 35.73
C LEU A 724 7.34 3.83 35.40
N PRO A 725 7.37 2.83 34.52
CA PRO A 725 8.59 2.18 34.12
C PRO A 725 9.51 3.14 33.33
N PRO A 726 10.82 2.91 33.31
CA PRO A 726 11.75 3.67 32.49
C PRO A 726 11.58 3.32 31.02
N LEU A 727 11.53 4.32 30.11
CA LEU A 727 11.32 4.14 28.69
C LEU A 727 10.12 3.19 28.40
N GLY A 728 9.01 3.41 29.10
CA GLY A 728 7.91 2.47 29.09
C GLY A 728 6.53 3.11 29.10
N ALA A 729 5.54 2.28 28.80
CA ALA A 729 4.13 2.62 28.77
C ALA A 729 3.32 1.65 29.63
N VAL A 730 2.30 2.20 30.31
CA VAL A 730 1.32 1.44 31.09
C VAL A 730 -0.06 1.74 30.54
N PHE A 731 -0.84 0.69 30.26
CA PHE A 731 -2.25 0.77 29.86
C PHE A 731 -3.13 0.29 31.01
N LEU A 732 -4.03 1.13 31.46
CA LEU A 732 -4.93 0.86 32.56
C LEU A 732 -6.36 0.85 32.06
N MET A 733 -7.14 -0.13 32.47
CA MET A 733 -8.55 -0.25 32.13
C MET A 733 -9.37 -0.28 33.42
N ASN A 734 -10.41 0.56 33.47
CA ASN A 734 -11.32 0.55 34.61
C ASN A 734 -12.15 -0.74 34.60
N GLU A 735 -12.13 -1.46 35.70
CA GLU A 735 -13.07 -2.58 35.88
C GLU A 735 -14.44 -2.00 36.19
N ALA A 736 -15.43 -2.36 35.37
CA ALA A 736 -16.81 -2.02 35.69
C ALA A 736 -17.14 -2.56 37.09
N PRO A 737 -17.79 -1.78 37.99
CA PRO A 737 -18.21 -2.34 39.25
C PRO A 737 -19.10 -3.57 38.98
N GLU A 738 -18.78 -4.70 39.62
CA GLU A 738 -19.69 -5.82 39.67
C GLU A 738 -21.00 -5.30 40.27
N GLU A 739 -22.10 -5.37 39.50
CA GLU A 739 -23.43 -4.96 39.97
C GLU A 739 -23.92 -5.83 41.15
#